data_6390feff39b7c288fd82b9e14f353979
#
_entry.id   6390feff39b7c288fd82b9e14f353979
#
_cell.length_a   1.000
_cell.length_b   1.000
_cell.length_c   1.000
_cell.angle_alpha   90.00
_cell.angle_beta   90.00
_cell.angle_gamma   90.00
#
_symmetry.space_group_name_H-M   'P 1'
#
loop_
_entity.id
_entity.type
_entity.pdbx_description
1 polymer ?
#
loop_
_entity_poly.entity_id
_entity_poly.type
_entity_poly.pdbx_seq_one_letter_code
_entity_poly.pdbx_strand_id
1 'polypeptide(L)'
;MNINKKIAEELSVKLWQVDAAVALIDEGNTIPFISRYRKEATGALNDEQLRTLDERLKYLRNLEEKKEQVLATIEEQGKLTEELKAQILAAETLVVVEDLYRPYRPKRRTRAIIAREKGLEGLANIISLQMTEKTLEEEAEVYVSAEKGVESVKDAIAGAMDIIAENISDEADYRIRIRKMTFDAGRITSVAKDPEAKTVYEMYYQFEEPVKKIAGHRILALNRAEDEKVLTVKVEAPENDILSYLEQQVITRDNPNTTETLKAIIADSYSRLIGPAIEREIRNELTEKAEDGAISVFGKNLEQLLLQPPIAGQVVLGWDPAFRTGCKLAVVDATGKVLDTVVIYPTAPQNKVEEAKKILKNLIAKYKITLISVGNGTASRESELVIVDLLKELKTPVQYVIVNEAGASVYSASKLATEEFPNFDVGQRSAASIARRLQDPLAELVKIDPKSIGVGQYQHDMNQKKLNESLTAVVEDCVNKVGVDLNTASASLLEYISGISKTLAKNIVAYREANGRFQDRRELLKVSKLGPKAFEQCAGFMRITGGKNPLDATSVHPESYVAAEKLITSLGYTEEDIVKGGLKGITKKVRDGKKLAEELGVGEITLEDILKELEKPARDPRDEMPKPILRSDVLEMKDLKSGMILKGTVRNVIDFGVFVDIGVHQDGLVHISQLTDKKFVKHPLEVVSVGDVVEVKVMSVDLDKKRIQLTMKL
;
A
#
# COMPACT_ATOMS: atom_id res chain seq x y z
N MET A 1 -26.05 6.38 12.19
CA MET A 1 -24.88 5.63 12.69
C MET A 1 -23.95 6.59 13.43
N ASN A 2 -23.49 6.21 14.61
CA ASN A 2 -22.43 6.95 15.30
C ASN A 2 -21.08 6.47 14.74
N ILE A 3 -20.51 7.26 13.83
CA ILE A 3 -19.28 6.94 13.10
C ILE A 3 -18.12 6.73 14.07
N ASN A 4 -17.93 7.66 14.99
CA ASN A 4 -16.79 7.61 15.93
C ASN A 4 -16.85 6.39 16.84
N LYS A 5 -18.04 6.03 17.32
CA LYS A 5 -18.26 4.83 18.13
C LYS A 5 -17.92 3.56 17.34
N LYS A 6 -18.34 3.49 16.08
CA LYS A 6 -18.04 2.34 15.23
C LYS A 6 -16.53 2.20 14.98
N ILE A 7 -15.85 3.28 14.71
CA ILE A 7 -14.38 3.27 14.53
C ILE A 7 -13.69 2.83 15.83
N ALA A 8 -14.14 3.31 16.98
CA ALA A 8 -13.59 2.92 18.28
C ALA A 8 -13.70 1.42 18.52
N GLU A 9 -14.85 0.82 18.18
CA GLU A 9 -15.08 -0.62 18.28
C GLU A 9 -14.16 -1.40 17.31
N GLU A 10 -14.04 -0.95 16.06
CA GLU A 10 -13.19 -1.58 15.05
C GLU A 10 -11.71 -1.55 15.41
N LEU A 11 -11.21 -0.46 15.97
CA LEU A 11 -9.81 -0.28 16.36
C LEU A 11 -9.49 -0.78 17.76
N SER A 12 -10.51 -1.19 18.52
CA SER A 12 -10.37 -1.60 19.94
C SER A 12 -9.75 -0.50 20.80
N VAL A 13 -10.17 0.73 20.58
CA VAL A 13 -9.78 1.91 21.36
C VAL A 13 -11.00 2.57 21.99
N LYS A 14 -10.75 3.54 22.84
CA LYS A 14 -11.83 4.23 23.54
C LYS A 14 -12.46 5.33 22.67
N LEU A 15 -13.75 5.58 22.85
CA LEU A 15 -14.48 6.58 22.08
C LEU A 15 -13.85 7.98 22.16
N TRP A 16 -13.40 8.40 23.34
CA TRP A 16 -12.79 9.71 23.52
C TRP A 16 -11.51 9.88 22.68
N GLN A 17 -10.77 8.78 22.47
CA GLN A 17 -9.57 8.81 21.61
C GLN A 17 -9.94 9.09 20.15
N VAL A 18 -10.99 8.43 19.67
CA VAL A 18 -11.49 8.64 18.30
C VAL A 18 -12.06 10.03 18.13
N ASP A 19 -12.87 10.51 19.09
CA ASP A 19 -13.44 11.85 19.06
C ASP A 19 -12.35 12.91 18.96
N ALA A 20 -11.31 12.80 19.76
CA ALA A 20 -10.17 13.72 19.73
C ALA A 20 -9.41 13.67 18.38
N ALA A 21 -9.14 12.47 17.88
CA ALA A 21 -8.44 12.28 16.62
C ALA A 21 -9.24 12.86 15.44
N VAL A 22 -10.54 12.59 15.38
CA VAL A 22 -11.43 13.11 14.33
C VAL A 22 -11.48 14.64 14.38
N ALA A 23 -11.59 15.23 15.56
CA ALA A 23 -11.59 16.68 15.71
C ALA A 23 -10.28 17.29 15.19
N LEU A 24 -9.14 16.69 15.50
CA LEU A 24 -7.83 17.15 15.02
C LEU A 24 -7.70 17.02 13.51
N ILE A 25 -8.17 15.93 12.91
CA ILE A 25 -8.18 15.73 11.46
C ILE A 25 -9.05 16.80 10.78
N ASP A 26 -10.22 17.05 11.30
CA ASP A 26 -11.16 18.03 10.74
C ASP A 26 -10.62 19.47 10.86
N GLU A 27 -9.78 19.76 11.84
CA GLU A 27 -9.08 21.04 11.97
C GLU A 27 -7.90 21.19 11.00
N GLY A 28 -7.60 20.16 10.20
CA GLY A 28 -6.55 20.19 9.19
C GLY A 28 -5.17 19.76 9.69
N ASN A 29 -5.08 19.11 10.83
CA ASN A 29 -3.82 18.53 11.30
C ASN A 29 -3.47 17.29 10.48
N THR A 30 -2.19 17.13 10.16
CA THR A 30 -1.70 15.94 9.44
C THR A 30 -1.57 14.75 10.37
N ILE A 31 -1.61 13.54 9.81
CA ILE A 31 -1.44 12.31 10.59
C ILE A 31 -0.08 12.26 11.32
N PRO A 32 1.07 12.56 10.68
CA PRO A 32 2.35 12.59 11.38
C PRO A 32 2.37 13.57 12.56
N PHE A 33 1.79 14.74 12.40
CA PHE A 33 1.72 15.74 13.47
C PHE A 33 0.87 15.25 14.65
N ILE A 34 -0.30 14.70 14.39
CA ILE A 34 -1.17 14.15 15.43
C ILE A 34 -0.46 13.02 16.18
N SER A 35 0.14 12.10 15.44
CA SER A 35 0.87 10.94 16.00
C SER A 35 2.01 11.37 16.91
N ARG A 36 2.73 12.41 16.55
CA ARG A 36 3.95 12.85 17.26
C ARG A 36 3.68 13.89 18.34
N TYR A 37 2.82 14.86 18.07
CA TYR A 37 2.67 16.06 18.91
C TYR A 37 1.29 16.25 19.55
N ARG A 38 0.38 15.29 19.38
CA ARG A 38 -0.97 15.33 19.98
C ARG A 38 -1.33 14.03 20.69
N LYS A 39 -0.33 13.36 21.25
CA LYS A 39 -0.49 12.11 22.01
C LYS A 39 -1.37 12.26 23.24
N GLU A 40 -1.29 13.39 23.90
CA GLU A 40 -2.15 13.68 25.08
C GLU A 40 -3.64 13.68 24.71
N ALA A 41 -3.99 14.33 23.60
CA ALA A 41 -5.35 14.45 23.13
C ALA A 41 -5.91 13.10 22.66
N THR A 42 -5.10 12.28 21.99
CA THR A 42 -5.53 11.02 21.37
C THR A 42 -5.27 9.78 22.22
N GLY A 43 -4.66 9.93 23.41
CA GLY A 43 -4.26 8.77 24.19
C GLY A 43 -3.16 7.93 23.52
N ALA A 44 -2.24 8.60 22.83
CA ALA A 44 -1.08 8.01 22.16
C ALA A 44 -1.42 7.05 21.01
N LEU A 45 -2.45 7.36 20.23
CA LEU A 45 -2.70 6.66 18.97
C LEU A 45 -1.49 6.81 18.05
N ASN A 46 -1.00 5.69 17.51
CA ASN A 46 0.14 5.70 16.61
C ASN A 46 -0.27 6.04 15.18
N ASP A 47 0.71 6.22 14.29
CA ASP A 47 0.50 6.55 12.88
C ASP A 47 -0.33 5.50 12.14
N GLU A 48 -0.11 4.21 12.39
CA GLU A 48 -0.88 3.13 11.79
C GLU A 48 -2.36 3.19 12.21
N GLN A 49 -2.63 3.35 13.51
CA GLN A 49 -3.99 3.50 14.03
C GLN A 49 -4.68 4.73 13.44
N LEU A 50 -3.98 5.86 13.37
CA LEU A 50 -4.51 7.10 12.81
C LEU A 50 -4.77 7.01 11.30
N ARG A 51 -3.92 6.33 10.54
CA ARG A 51 -4.15 6.08 9.11
C ARG A 51 -5.39 5.22 8.89
N THR A 52 -5.55 4.15 9.65
CA THR A 52 -6.73 3.29 9.60
C THR A 52 -7.99 4.06 9.98
N LEU A 53 -7.93 4.87 11.04
CA LEU A 53 -9.02 5.74 11.47
C LEU A 53 -9.43 6.70 10.36
N ASP A 54 -8.48 7.37 9.72
CA ASP A 54 -8.74 8.33 8.64
C ASP A 54 -9.41 7.66 7.43
N GLU A 55 -8.94 6.48 7.02
CA GLU A 55 -9.54 5.71 5.94
C GLU A 55 -10.98 5.30 6.26
N ARG A 56 -11.21 4.79 7.48
CA ARG A 56 -12.55 4.39 7.93
C ARG A 56 -13.49 5.59 8.06
N LEU A 57 -12.99 6.71 8.55
CA LEU A 57 -13.75 7.95 8.66
C LEU A 57 -14.28 8.40 7.29
N LYS A 58 -13.41 8.42 6.28
CA LYS A 58 -13.79 8.76 4.91
C LYS A 58 -14.84 7.80 4.36
N TYR A 59 -14.62 6.49 4.53
CA TYR A 59 -15.55 5.47 4.07
C TYR A 59 -16.93 5.62 4.74
N LEU A 60 -16.98 5.73 6.07
CA LEU A 60 -18.23 5.81 6.81
C LEU A 60 -18.98 7.13 6.55
N ARG A 61 -18.26 8.24 6.36
CA ARG A 61 -18.87 9.51 5.94
C ARG A 61 -19.49 9.42 4.54
N ASN A 62 -18.80 8.77 3.61
CA ASN A 62 -19.34 8.52 2.27
C ASN A 62 -20.58 7.60 2.32
N LEU A 63 -20.56 6.60 3.19
CA LEU A 63 -21.70 5.71 3.42
C LEU A 63 -22.92 6.48 3.92
N GLU A 64 -22.75 7.34 4.91
CA GLU A 64 -23.84 8.16 5.45
C GLU A 64 -24.36 9.16 4.43
N GLU A 65 -23.50 9.78 3.64
CA GLU A 65 -23.90 10.67 2.53
C GLU A 65 -24.70 9.91 1.48
N LYS A 66 -24.28 8.71 1.11
CA LYS A 66 -25.02 7.84 0.18
C LYS A 66 -26.39 7.49 0.72
N LYS A 67 -26.51 7.19 2.01
CA LYS A 67 -27.80 6.92 2.67
C LYS A 67 -28.75 8.11 2.55
N GLU A 68 -28.25 9.32 2.79
CA GLU A 68 -29.03 10.55 2.66
C GLU A 68 -29.55 10.75 1.23
N GLN A 69 -28.69 10.56 0.24
CA GLN A 69 -29.05 10.66 -1.17
C GLN A 69 -30.12 9.64 -1.56
N VAL A 70 -29.96 8.40 -1.12
CA VAL A 70 -30.92 7.31 -1.39
C VAL A 70 -32.27 7.60 -0.73
N LEU A 71 -32.28 8.04 0.52
CA LEU A 71 -33.52 8.40 1.25
C LEU A 71 -34.24 9.55 0.55
N ALA A 72 -33.51 10.59 0.15
CA ALA A 72 -34.10 11.71 -0.57
C ALA A 72 -34.72 11.30 -1.90
N THR A 73 -34.04 10.46 -2.66
CA THR A 73 -34.53 9.96 -3.95
C THR A 73 -35.81 9.13 -3.80
N ILE A 74 -35.85 8.24 -2.82
CA ILE A 74 -37.02 7.38 -2.55
C ILE A 74 -38.20 8.26 -2.05
N GLU A 75 -37.93 9.24 -1.22
CA GLU A 75 -38.95 10.18 -0.72
C GLU A 75 -39.57 11.02 -1.86
N GLU A 76 -38.76 11.51 -2.79
CA GLU A 76 -39.25 12.18 -4.00
C GLU A 76 -40.20 11.33 -4.82
N GLN A 77 -40.00 10.01 -4.83
CA GLN A 77 -40.88 9.06 -5.51
C GLN A 77 -42.15 8.77 -4.70
N GLY A 78 -42.26 9.27 -3.48
CA GLY A 78 -43.39 9.01 -2.59
C GLY A 78 -43.49 7.58 -2.08
N LYS A 79 -42.37 6.84 -2.10
CA LYS A 79 -42.32 5.40 -1.78
C LYS A 79 -41.58 5.09 -0.48
N LEU A 80 -41.07 6.09 0.24
CA LEU A 80 -40.36 5.90 1.48
C LEU A 80 -41.30 5.54 2.62
N THR A 81 -41.06 4.41 3.26
CA THR A 81 -41.74 3.94 4.47
C THR A 81 -40.83 4.07 5.68
N GLU A 82 -41.41 4.11 6.89
CA GLU A 82 -40.62 4.15 8.11
C GLU A 82 -39.75 2.90 8.28
N GLU A 83 -40.24 1.72 7.86
CA GLU A 83 -39.50 0.48 7.90
C GLU A 83 -38.29 0.51 6.95
N LEU A 84 -38.51 0.94 5.71
CA LEU A 84 -37.40 1.07 4.71
C LEU A 84 -36.37 2.08 5.18
N LYS A 85 -36.80 3.23 5.70
CA LYS A 85 -35.91 4.23 6.27
C LYS A 85 -35.05 3.66 7.38
N ALA A 86 -35.64 2.92 8.30
CA ALA A 86 -34.93 2.27 9.41
C ALA A 86 -33.88 1.26 8.86
N GLN A 87 -34.23 0.48 7.86
CA GLN A 87 -33.32 -0.48 7.23
C GLN A 87 -32.14 0.21 6.56
N ILE A 88 -32.37 1.28 5.83
CA ILE A 88 -31.30 2.05 5.17
C ILE A 88 -30.36 2.69 6.20
N LEU A 89 -30.93 3.31 7.24
CA LEU A 89 -30.13 3.92 8.29
C LEU A 89 -29.30 2.90 9.08
N ALA A 90 -29.79 1.68 9.22
CA ALA A 90 -29.08 0.60 9.92
C ALA A 90 -28.04 -0.12 9.07
N ALA A 91 -28.01 0.10 7.77
CA ALA A 91 -27.05 -0.55 6.88
C ALA A 91 -25.60 -0.17 7.24
N GLU A 92 -24.73 -1.17 7.29
CA GLU A 92 -23.33 -0.99 7.69
C GLU A 92 -22.36 -0.95 6.49
N THR A 93 -22.84 -1.29 5.29
CA THR A 93 -22.04 -1.33 4.07
C THR A 93 -22.77 -0.70 2.89
N LEU A 94 -22.02 -0.21 1.91
CA LEU A 94 -22.59 0.31 0.65
C LEU A 94 -23.38 -0.75 -0.11
N VAL A 95 -22.96 -2.01 -0.06
CA VAL A 95 -23.63 -3.14 -0.76
C VAL A 95 -25.06 -3.29 -0.26
N VAL A 96 -25.27 -3.23 1.05
CA VAL A 96 -26.61 -3.33 1.64
C VAL A 96 -27.47 -2.12 1.27
N VAL A 97 -26.89 -0.92 1.28
CA VAL A 97 -27.60 0.30 0.83
C VAL A 97 -28.03 0.16 -0.64
N GLU A 98 -27.16 -0.34 -1.51
CA GLU A 98 -27.48 -0.58 -2.92
C GLU A 98 -28.58 -1.64 -3.08
N ASP A 99 -28.56 -2.72 -2.28
CA ASP A 99 -29.61 -3.72 -2.27
C ASP A 99 -30.99 -3.11 -1.94
N LEU A 100 -31.03 -2.27 -0.91
CA LEU A 100 -32.27 -1.62 -0.47
C LEU A 100 -32.77 -0.55 -1.47
N TYR A 101 -31.85 0.10 -2.15
CA TYR A 101 -32.14 1.12 -3.16
C TYR A 101 -32.58 0.54 -4.50
N ARG A 102 -32.18 -0.69 -4.82
CA ARG A 102 -32.35 -1.31 -6.14
C ARG A 102 -33.77 -1.24 -6.70
N PRO A 103 -34.85 -1.51 -5.95
CA PRO A 103 -36.23 -1.41 -6.47
C PRO A 103 -36.61 0.00 -6.91
N TYR A 104 -35.97 1.02 -6.35
CA TYR A 104 -36.29 2.45 -6.54
C TYR A 104 -35.34 3.15 -7.51
N ARG A 105 -34.24 2.48 -7.87
CA ARG A 105 -33.22 3.01 -8.74
C ARG A 105 -33.74 3.12 -10.18
N PRO A 106 -33.46 4.22 -10.90
CA PRO A 106 -33.77 4.31 -12.32
C PRO A 106 -33.08 3.18 -13.08
N LYS A 107 -33.85 2.44 -13.86
CA LYS A 107 -33.37 1.29 -14.63
C LYS A 107 -33.35 1.61 -16.11
N ARG A 108 -32.45 0.98 -16.85
CA ARG A 108 -32.54 0.89 -18.30
C ARG A 108 -33.76 0.06 -18.66
N ARG A 109 -34.24 0.19 -19.91
CA ARG A 109 -35.39 -0.54 -20.40
C ARG A 109 -35.18 -2.05 -20.30
N THR A 110 -35.80 -2.68 -19.31
CA THR A 110 -35.75 -4.12 -19.04
C THR A 110 -36.93 -4.84 -19.66
N ARG A 111 -36.86 -6.19 -19.74
CA ARG A 111 -37.98 -7.02 -20.15
C ARG A 111 -39.21 -6.77 -19.28
N ALA A 112 -39.04 -6.59 -17.98
CA ALA A 112 -40.12 -6.31 -17.06
C ALA A 112 -40.74 -4.94 -17.32
N ILE A 113 -39.97 -3.92 -17.63
CA ILE A 113 -40.47 -2.57 -17.98
C ILE A 113 -41.30 -2.66 -19.27
N ILE A 114 -40.81 -3.37 -20.28
CA ILE A 114 -41.52 -3.58 -21.53
C ILE A 114 -42.84 -4.30 -21.25
N ALA A 115 -42.84 -5.33 -20.42
CA ALA A 115 -44.03 -6.07 -20.05
C ALA A 115 -45.07 -5.19 -19.30
N ARG A 116 -44.61 -4.30 -18.42
CA ARG A 116 -45.48 -3.33 -17.72
C ARG A 116 -46.11 -2.34 -18.70
N GLU A 117 -45.33 -1.85 -19.68
CA GLU A 117 -45.84 -0.98 -20.73
C GLU A 117 -46.94 -1.67 -21.57
N LYS A 118 -46.86 -2.99 -21.72
CA LYS A 118 -47.84 -3.81 -22.38
C LYS A 118 -49.09 -4.12 -21.53
N GLY A 119 -49.15 -3.61 -20.30
CA GLY A 119 -50.26 -3.79 -19.38
C GLY A 119 -50.32 -5.14 -18.68
N LEU A 120 -49.21 -5.86 -18.57
CA LEU A 120 -49.19 -7.24 -18.06
C LEU A 120 -49.01 -7.31 -16.53
N GLU A 121 -48.91 -6.16 -15.83
CA GLU A 121 -48.70 -6.14 -14.38
C GLU A 121 -49.86 -6.80 -13.61
N GLY A 122 -51.08 -6.62 -14.07
CA GLY A 122 -52.25 -7.28 -13.50
C GLY A 122 -52.16 -8.80 -13.53
N LEU A 123 -51.72 -9.37 -14.64
CA LEU A 123 -51.50 -10.81 -14.77
C LEU A 123 -50.36 -11.28 -13.85
N ALA A 124 -49.29 -10.53 -13.75
CA ALA A 124 -48.20 -10.82 -12.82
C ALA A 124 -48.70 -10.86 -11.38
N ASN A 125 -49.56 -9.92 -10.97
CA ASN A 125 -50.16 -9.90 -9.65
C ASN A 125 -51.03 -11.14 -9.37
N ILE A 126 -51.81 -11.57 -10.36
CA ILE A 126 -52.64 -12.80 -10.25
C ILE A 126 -51.75 -14.02 -9.97
N ILE A 127 -50.65 -14.15 -10.69
CA ILE A 127 -49.71 -15.26 -10.50
C ILE A 127 -49.06 -15.16 -9.10
N SER A 128 -48.63 -13.97 -8.71
CA SER A 128 -47.96 -13.74 -7.43
C SER A 128 -48.85 -13.98 -6.22
N LEU A 129 -50.16 -13.72 -6.32
CA LEU A 129 -51.11 -13.96 -5.25
C LEU A 129 -51.37 -15.44 -4.99
N GLN A 130 -51.16 -16.32 -6.00
CA GLN A 130 -51.27 -17.77 -5.85
C GLN A 130 -52.66 -18.25 -5.42
N MET A 131 -53.69 -17.48 -5.74
CA MET A 131 -55.07 -17.75 -5.30
C MET A 131 -56.03 -18.12 -6.43
N THR A 132 -55.60 -17.98 -7.68
CA THR A 132 -56.50 -18.25 -8.84
C THR A 132 -56.90 -19.70 -8.95
N GLU A 133 -58.16 -19.92 -9.23
CA GLU A 133 -58.73 -21.25 -9.53
C GLU A 133 -58.75 -21.54 -11.05
N LYS A 134 -58.46 -20.52 -11.86
CA LYS A 134 -58.36 -20.62 -13.31
C LYS A 134 -56.95 -20.99 -13.76
N THR A 135 -56.86 -21.59 -14.93
CA THR A 135 -55.54 -21.79 -15.57
C THR A 135 -54.93 -20.44 -15.92
N LEU A 136 -53.61 -20.38 -16.02
CA LEU A 136 -52.92 -19.13 -16.40
C LEU A 136 -53.26 -18.71 -17.82
N GLU A 137 -53.54 -19.68 -18.70
CA GLU A 137 -54.00 -19.43 -20.07
C GLU A 137 -55.36 -18.71 -20.07
N GLU A 138 -56.31 -19.12 -19.22
CA GLU A 138 -57.61 -18.46 -19.05
C GLU A 138 -57.46 -17.04 -18.48
N GLU A 139 -56.59 -16.87 -17.48
CA GLU A 139 -56.32 -15.55 -16.88
C GLU A 139 -55.62 -14.61 -17.88
N ALA A 140 -54.78 -15.14 -18.75
CA ALA A 140 -53.98 -14.36 -19.72
C ALA A 140 -54.81 -13.87 -20.92
N GLU A 141 -55.96 -14.52 -21.24
CA GLU A 141 -56.80 -14.14 -22.41
C GLU A 141 -57.20 -12.66 -22.37
N VAL A 142 -57.51 -12.13 -21.21
CA VAL A 142 -57.92 -10.72 -20.99
C VAL A 142 -56.82 -9.74 -21.35
N TYR A 143 -55.56 -10.16 -21.28
CA TYR A 143 -54.38 -9.31 -21.50
C TYR A 143 -53.86 -9.37 -22.92
N VAL A 144 -54.41 -10.24 -23.79
CA VAL A 144 -54.03 -10.29 -25.20
C VAL A 144 -54.53 -9.03 -25.90
N SER A 145 -53.62 -8.27 -26.49
CA SER A 145 -53.95 -7.05 -27.23
C SER A 145 -52.84 -6.76 -28.25
N ALA A 146 -53.18 -6.89 -29.52
CA ALA A 146 -52.28 -6.57 -30.62
C ALA A 146 -51.86 -5.11 -30.60
N GLU A 147 -52.73 -4.21 -30.15
CA GLU A 147 -52.46 -2.78 -30.01
C GLU A 147 -51.37 -2.49 -28.99
N LYS A 148 -51.32 -3.24 -27.91
CA LYS A 148 -50.30 -3.15 -26.88
C LYS A 148 -49.07 -4.03 -27.13
N GLY A 149 -49.06 -4.77 -28.24
CA GLY A 149 -47.94 -5.63 -28.57
C GLY A 149 -47.98 -7.02 -27.93
N VAL A 150 -49.11 -7.43 -27.38
CA VAL A 150 -49.33 -8.79 -26.84
C VAL A 150 -50.15 -9.59 -27.84
N GLU A 151 -49.51 -10.44 -28.60
CA GLU A 151 -50.12 -11.13 -29.73
C GLU A 151 -50.76 -12.46 -29.36
N SER A 152 -50.32 -13.08 -28.25
CA SER A 152 -50.82 -14.39 -27.82
C SER A 152 -50.89 -14.51 -26.31
N VAL A 153 -51.62 -15.50 -25.83
CA VAL A 153 -51.68 -15.88 -24.42
C VAL A 153 -50.27 -16.23 -23.89
N LYS A 154 -49.49 -16.91 -24.72
CA LYS A 154 -48.12 -17.27 -24.39
C LYS A 154 -47.25 -16.01 -24.16
N ASP A 155 -47.41 -15.01 -25.00
CA ASP A 155 -46.68 -13.73 -24.87
C ASP A 155 -47.09 -12.98 -23.60
N ALA A 156 -48.36 -13.01 -23.26
CA ALA A 156 -48.88 -12.41 -22.02
C ALA A 156 -48.31 -13.08 -20.80
N ILE A 157 -48.28 -14.39 -20.73
CA ILE A 157 -47.69 -15.16 -19.63
C ILE A 157 -46.18 -14.88 -19.51
N ALA A 158 -45.47 -14.92 -20.64
CA ALA A 158 -44.02 -14.65 -20.66
C ALA A 158 -43.68 -13.26 -20.13
N GLY A 159 -44.45 -12.23 -20.49
CA GLY A 159 -44.26 -10.88 -19.97
C GLY A 159 -44.56 -10.77 -18.48
N ALA A 160 -45.62 -11.41 -18.01
CA ALA A 160 -45.93 -11.45 -16.58
C ALA A 160 -44.84 -12.18 -15.78
N MET A 161 -44.28 -13.25 -16.32
CA MET A 161 -43.15 -13.96 -15.73
C MET A 161 -41.90 -13.06 -15.60
N ASP A 162 -41.63 -12.26 -16.63
CA ASP A 162 -40.49 -11.31 -16.59
C ASP A 162 -40.65 -10.26 -15.49
N ILE A 163 -41.87 -9.76 -15.29
CA ILE A 163 -42.17 -8.82 -14.21
C ILE A 163 -41.90 -9.45 -12.84
N ILE A 164 -42.39 -10.66 -12.62
CA ILE A 164 -42.20 -11.36 -11.34
C ILE A 164 -40.72 -11.69 -11.11
N ALA A 165 -40.00 -12.12 -12.14
CA ALA A 165 -38.58 -12.42 -12.07
C ALA A 165 -37.78 -11.19 -11.64
N GLU A 166 -38.09 -10.02 -12.17
CA GLU A 166 -37.45 -8.77 -11.76
C GLU A 166 -37.80 -8.39 -10.32
N ASN A 167 -39.04 -8.56 -9.92
CA ASN A 167 -39.50 -8.29 -8.55
C ASN A 167 -38.73 -9.17 -7.53
N ILE A 168 -38.55 -10.45 -7.82
CA ILE A 168 -37.77 -11.38 -7.01
C ILE A 168 -36.30 -10.91 -6.96
N SER A 169 -35.73 -10.57 -8.08
CA SER A 169 -34.36 -10.08 -8.19
C SER A 169 -34.12 -8.79 -7.41
N ASP A 170 -35.13 -7.93 -7.31
CA ASP A 170 -35.03 -6.64 -6.63
C ASP A 170 -35.24 -6.72 -5.10
N GLU A 171 -35.71 -7.87 -4.59
CA GLU A 171 -35.91 -8.04 -3.16
C GLU A 171 -34.58 -8.07 -2.42
N ALA A 172 -34.38 -7.07 -1.56
CA ALA A 172 -33.11 -6.88 -0.82
C ALA A 172 -32.78 -8.06 0.08
N ASP A 173 -33.77 -8.59 0.82
CA ASP A 173 -33.55 -9.71 1.74
C ASP A 173 -33.07 -10.96 1.02
N TYR A 174 -33.60 -11.23 -0.17
CA TYR A 174 -33.16 -12.37 -0.98
C TYR A 174 -31.71 -12.18 -1.44
N ARG A 175 -31.34 -11.00 -1.89
CA ARG A 175 -29.96 -10.70 -2.33
C ARG A 175 -28.95 -10.82 -1.20
N ILE A 176 -29.26 -10.27 -0.05
CA ILE A 176 -28.41 -10.34 1.14
C ILE A 176 -28.19 -11.80 1.54
N ARG A 177 -29.26 -12.57 1.58
CA ARG A 177 -29.19 -13.99 1.96
C ARG A 177 -28.44 -14.84 0.94
N ILE A 178 -28.72 -14.65 -0.33
CA ILE A 178 -28.06 -15.40 -1.42
C ILE A 178 -26.57 -15.06 -1.50
N ARG A 179 -26.21 -13.80 -1.31
CA ARG A 179 -24.80 -13.38 -1.24
C ARG A 179 -24.08 -14.10 -0.11
N LYS A 180 -24.69 -14.14 1.07
CA LYS A 180 -24.14 -14.85 2.22
C LYS A 180 -24.00 -16.35 1.96
N MET A 181 -25.02 -17.00 1.39
CA MET A 181 -24.96 -18.41 1.02
C MET A 181 -23.83 -18.68 0.02
N THR A 182 -23.68 -17.83 -0.98
CA THR A 182 -22.64 -17.96 -2.00
C THR A 182 -21.26 -17.76 -1.41
N PHE A 183 -21.09 -16.80 -0.52
CA PHE A 183 -19.82 -16.59 0.17
C PHE A 183 -19.45 -17.77 1.08
N ASP A 184 -20.40 -18.25 1.87
CA ASP A 184 -20.13 -19.30 2.86
C ASP A 184 -19.90 -20.69 2.24
N ALA A 185 -20.65 -21.05 1.18
CA ALA A 185 -20.61 -22.37 0.58
C ALA A 185 -20.14 -22.40 -0.89
N GLY A 186 -19.95 -21.24 -1.51
CA GLY A 186 -19.50 -21.13 -2.88
C GLY A 186 -18.02 -21.48 -3.05
N ARG A 187 -17.66 -21.80 -4.28
CA ARG A 187 -16.28 -22.12 -4.65
C ARG A 187 -15.86 -21.28 -5.84
N ILE A 188 -14.63 -20.83 -5.84
CA ILE A 188 -14.04 -20.19 -7.00
C ILE A 188 -13.34 -21.27 -7.83
N THR A 189 -13.63 -21.30 -9.12
CA THR A 189 -13.09 -22.29 -10.05
C THR A 189 -12.40 -21.61 -11.22
N SER A 190 -11.36 -22.24 -11.74
CA SER A 190 -10.72 -21.79 -12.97
C SER A 190 -10.38 -22.97 -13.87
N VAL A 191 -10.51 -22.75 -15.17
CA VAL A 191 -10.14 -23.70 -16.20
C VAL A 191 -9.39 -23.01 -17.33
N ALA A 192 -8.43 -23.69 -17.94
CA ALA A 192 -7.69 -23.15 -19.07
C ALA A 192 -8.57 -23.07 -20.31
N LYS A 193 -8.45 -21.96 -21.04
CA LYS A 193 -9.08 -21.84 -22.38
C LYS A 193 -8.38 -22.73 -23.38
N ASP A 194 -7.05 -22.88 -23.28
CA ASP A 194 -6.24 -23.81 -24.06
C ASP A 194 -5.34 -24.61 -23.12
N PRO A 195 -5.73 -25.85 -22.75
CA PRO A 195 -4.96 -26.67 -21.82
C PRO A 195 -3.55 -27.05 -22.31
N GLU A 196 -3.29 -26.95 -23.61
CA GLU A 196 -1.99 -27.26 -24.20
C GLU A 196 -1.00 -26.10 -24.15
N ALA A 197 -1.48 -24.88 -23.91
CA ALA A 197 -0.62 -23.71 -23.80
C ALA A 197 0.24 -23.76 -22.55
N LYS A 198 1.52 -23.42 -22.67
CA LYS A 198 2.45 -23.32 -21.54
C LYS A 198 2.48 -21.86 -21.05
N THR A 199 2.02 -21.68 -19.84
CA THR A 199 1.98 -20.35 -19.20
C THR A 199 2.41 -20.45 -17.74
N VAL A 200 2.61 -19.31 -17.09
CA VAL A 200 2.88 -19.26 -15.65
C VAL A 200 1.66 -19.61 -14.79
N TYR A 201 0.50 -19.81 -15.41
CA TYR A 201 -0.78 -20.08 -14.74
C TYR A 201 -1.18 -21.56 -14.77
N GLU A 202 -0.28 -22.47 -15.12
CA GLU A 202 -0.60 -23.91 -15.25
C GLU A 202 -1.23 -24.50 -14.00
N MET A 203 -0.84 -24.04 -12.83
CA MET A 203 -1.40 -24.50 -11.55
C MET A 203 -2.91 -24.15 -11.40
N TYR A 204 -3.41 -23.23 -12.19
CA TYR A 204 -4.81 -22.81 -12.19
C TYR A 204 -5.63 -23.35 -13.34
N TYR A 205 -5.08 -24.24 -14.18
CA TYR A 205 -5.78 -24.80 -15.34
C TYR A 205 -6.97 -25.67 -14.96
N GLN A 206 -6.91 -26.32 -13.80
CA GLN A 206 -8.02 -27.02 -13.14
C GLN A 206 -7.90 -26.72 -11.65
N PHE A 207 -8.55 -25.66 -11.24
CA PHE A 207 -8.40 -25.13 -9.88
C PHE A 207 -9.76 -24.92 -9.24
N GLU A 208 -9.84 -25.23 -7.95
CA GLU A 208 -11.04 -25.06 -7.16
C GLU A 208 -10.66 -24.81 -5.70
N GLU A 209 -11.19 -23.72 -5.13
CA GLU A 209 -11.07 -23.44 -3.70
C GLU A 209 -12.35 -22.80 -3.17
N PRO A 210 -12.67 -23.01 -1.87
CA PRO A 210 -13.77 -22.27 -1.24
C PRO A 210 -13.54 -20.76 -1.31
N VAL A 211 -14.58 -20.02 -1.68
CA VAL A 211 -14.56 -18.54 -1.72
C VAL A 211 -14.07 -17.97 -0.38
N LYS A 212 -14.54 -18.55 0.70
CA LYS A 212 -14.25 -18.13 2.07
C LYS A 212 -12.78 -18.26 2.47
N LYS A 213 -12.04 -19.17 1.83
CA LYS A 213 -10.67 -19.53 2.21
C LYS A 213 -9.58 -19.12 1.23
N ILE A 214 -9.95 -18.69 0.04
CA ILE A 214 -8.97 -18.39 -1.01
C ILE A 214 -8.03 -17.25 -0.59
N ALA A 215 -6.73 -17.45 -0.81
CA ALA A 215 -5.72 -16.44 -0.51
C ALA A 215 -5.73 -15.30 -1.53
N GLY A 216 -5.41 -14.08 -1.06
CA GLY A 216 -5.43 -12.88 -1.90
C GLY A 216 -4.50 -12.96 -3.12
N HIS A 217 -3.29 -13.50 -2.96
CA HIS A 217 -2.36 -13.64 -4.09
C HIS A 217 -2.90 -14.53 -5.21
N ARG A 218 -3.73 -15.53 -4.87
CA ARG A 218 -4.38 -16.39 -5.87
C ARG A 218 -5.50 -15.66 -6.61
N ILE A 219 -6.26 -14.83 -5.91
CA ILE A 219 -7.26 -13.96 -6.53
C ILE A 219 -6.61 -13.04 -7.56
N LEU A 220 -5.50 -12.39 -7.21
CA LEU A 220 -4.78 -11.50 -8.12
C LEU A 220 -4.21 -12.24 -9.33
N ALA A 221 -3.68 -13.45 -9.12
CA ALA A 221 -3.20 -14.31 -10.20
C ALA A 221 -4.33 -14.73 -11.14
N LEU A 222 -5.47 -15.15 -10.59
CA LEU A 222 -6.64 -15.53 -11.37
C LEU A 222 -7.20 -14.37 -12.20
N ASN A 223 -7.26 -13.18 -11.61
CA ASN A 223 -7.73 -11.97 -12.31
C ASN A 223 -6.82 -11.62 -13.49
N ARG A 224 -5.50 -11.63 -13.28
CA ARG A 224 -4.53 -11.38 -14.35
C ARG A 224 -4.65 -12.41 -15.47
N ALA A 225 -4.72 -13.68 -15.12
CA ALA A 225 -4.87 -14.76 -16.12
C ALA A 225 -6.17 -14.68 -16.91
N GLU A 226 -7.25 -14.22 -16.28
CA GLU A 226 -8.53 -13.97 -16.95
C GLU A 226 -8.41 -12.79 -17.93
N ASP A 227 -7.77 -11.70 -17.52
CA ASP A 227 -7.52 -10.52 -18.37
C ASP A 227 -6.64 -10.86 -19.58
N GLU A 228 -5.63 -11.72 -19.37
CA GLU A 228 -4.76 -12.24 -20.43
C GLU A 228 -5.43 -13.32 -21.29
N LYS A 229 -6.69 -13.67 -20.99
CA LYS A 229 -7.49 -14.67 -21.71
C LYS A 229 -6.91 -16.09 -21.67
N VAL A 230 -6.18 -16.40 -20.62
CA VAL A 230 -5.62 -17.74 -20.36
C VAL A 230 -6.61 -18.63 -19.62
N LEU A 231 -7.34 -18.06 -18.67
CA LEU A 231 -8.30 -18.78 -17.84
C LEU A 231 -9.72 -18.26 -17.99
N THR A 232 -10.66 -19.15 -17.72
CA THR A 232 -12.06 -18.81 -17.41
C THR A 232 -12.25 -19.01 -15.93
N VAL A 233 -12.64 -17.95 -15.22
CA VAL A 233 -12.80 -17.95 -13.76
C VAL A 233 -14.26 -17.75 -13.41
N LYS A 234 -14.79 -18.58 -12.51
CA LYS A 234 -16.19 -18.54 -12.07
C LYS A 234 -16.29 -18.71 -10.57
N VAL A 235 -17.37 -18.17 -10.01
CA VAL A 235 -17.81 -18.51 -8.65
C VAL A 235 -19.00 -19.48 -8.80
N GLU A 236 -18.81 -20.69 -8.32
CA GLU A 236 -19.86 -21.72 -8.29
C GLU A 236 -20.62 -21.62 -6.97
N ALA A 237 -21.86 -21.15 -7.06
CA ALA A 237 -22.75 -21.00 -5.92
C ALA A 237 -23.45 -22.33 -5.55
N PRO A 238 -23.95 -22.48 -4.32
CA PRO A 238 -24.79 -23.61 -3.93
C PRO A 238 -26.19 -23.46 -4.54
N GLU A 239 -26.33 -23.63 -5.84
CA GLU A 239 -27.52 -23.30 -6.62
C GLU A 239 -28.78 -23.99 -6.12
N ASN A 240 -28.71 -25.31 -5.84
CA ASN A 240 -29.86 -26.05 -5.35
C ASN A 240 -30.41 -25.51 -4.01
N ASP A 241 -29.51 -25.16 -3.09
CA ASP A 241 -29.89 -24.58 -1.79
C ASP A 241 -30.47 -23.19 -1.96
N ILE A 242 -29.96 -22.41 -2.89
CA ILE A 242 -30.42 -21.05 -3.19
C ILE A 242 -31.85 -21.14 -3.81
N LEU A 243 -32.07 -22.02 -4.78
CA LEU A 243 -33.37 -22.20 -5.38
C LEU A 243 -34.39 -22.70 -4.36
N SER A 244 -34.00 -23.63 -3.48
CA SER A 244 -34.87 -24.10 -2.40
C SER A 244 -35.26 -22.98 -1.46
N TYR A 245 -34.30 -22.13 -1.11
CA TYR A 245 -34.54 -20.94 -0.28
C TYR A 245 -35.55 -19.99 -0.95
N LEU A 246 -35.34 -19.66 -2.22
CA LEU A 246 -36.23 -18.77 -2.97
C LEU A 246 -37.64 -19.37 -3.08
N GLU A 247 -37.77 -20.67 -3.35
CA GLU A 247 -39.05 -21.37 -3.39
C GLU A 247 -39.78 -21.27 -2.06
N GLN A 248 -39.11 -21.46 -0.95
CA GLN A 248 -39.69 -21.31 0.39
C GLN A 248 -40.16 -19.88 0.68
N GLN A 249 -39.48 -18.87 0.14
CA GLN A 249 -39.86 -17.48 0.34
C GLN A 249 -40.99 -17.02 -0.58
N VAL A 250 -40.99 -17.45 -1.83
CA VAL A 250 -41.89 -16.96 -2.89
C VAL A 250 -43.14 -17.80 -3.00
N ILE A 251 -43.03 -19.12 -2.92
CA ILE A 251 -44.20 -20.04 -3.04
C ILE A 251 -44.77 -20.27 -1.65
N THR A 252 -45.86 -19.56 -1.36
CA THR A 252 -46.51 -19.60 -0.05
C THR A 252 -47.70 -20.55 -0.01
N ARG A 253 -48.17 -21.01 -1.16
CA ARG A 253 -49.32 -21.90 -1.32
C ARG A 253 -49.09 -22.93 -2.41
N ASP A 254 -49.54 -24.13 -2.20
CA ASP A 254 -49.58 -25.13 -3.26
C ASP A 254 -50.83 -24.87 -4.13
N ASN A 255 -50.60 -24.43 -5.36
CA ASN A 255 -51.65 -24.13 -6.34
C ASN A 255 -51.24 -24.73 -7.69
N PRO A 256 -52.05 -25.69 -8.21
CA PRO A 256 -51.72 -26.37 -9.47
C PRO A 256 -51.63 -25.42 -10.66
N ASN A 257 -52.18 -24.22 -10.57
CA ASN A 257 -52.15 -23.24 -11.65
C ASN A 257 -50.94 -22.29 -11.60
N THR A 258 -50.28 -22.13 -10.46
CA THR A 258 -49.22 -21.14 -10.26
C THR A 258 -47.90 -21.73 -9.81
N THR A 259 -47.88 -22.81 -9.04
CA THR A 259 -46.67 -23.34 -8.38
C THR A 259 -45.56 -23.67 -9.37
N GLU A 260 -45.85 -24.43 -10.42
CA GLU A 260 -44.82 -24.81 -11.39
C GLU A 260 -44.31 -23.61 -12.19
N THR A 261 -45.20 -22.67 -12.52
CA THR A 261 -44.80 -21.41 -13.17
C THR A 261 -43.90 -20.58 -12.28
N LEU A 262 -44.21 -20.48 -10.99
CA LEU A 262 -43.37 -19.75 -10.01
C LEU A 262 -41.98 -20.40 -9.86
N LYS A 263 -41.90 -21.73 -9.86
CA LYS A 263 -40.58 -22.42 -9.86
C LYS A 263 -39.76 -22.06 -11.10
N ALA A 264 -40.39 -22.01 -12.28
CA ALA A 264 -39.72 -21.59 -13.51
C ALA A 264 -39.25 -20.13 -13.44
N ILE A 265 -40.08 -19.24 -12.89
CA ILE A 265 -39.74 -17.81 -12.68
C ILE A 265 -38.58 -17.67 -11.73
N ILE A 266 -38.56 -18.40 -10.63
CA ILE A 266 -37.48 -18.39 -9.63
C ILE A 266 -36.18 -18.84 -10.29
N ALA A 267 -36.20 -19.93 -11.05
CA ALA A 267 -35.03 -20.42 -11.76
C ALA A 267 -34.47 -19.37 -12.75
N ASP A 268 -35.37 -18.73 -13.53
CA ASP A 268 -34.99 -17.67 -14.47
C ASP A 268 -34.44 -16.42 -13.74
N SER A 269 -35.12 -15.98 -12.71
CA SER A 269 -34.68 -14.83 -11.91
C SER A 269 -33.28 -15.03 -11.35
N TYR A 270 -33.01 -16.21 -10.80
CA TYR A 270 -31.68 -16.52 -10.25
C TYR A 270 -30.62 -16.61 -11.38
N SER A 271 -30.85 -17.42 -12.40
CA SER A 271 -29.83 -17.68 -13.44
C SER A 271 -29.52 -16.44 -14.29
N ARG A 272 -30.52 -15.62 -14.56
CA ARG A 272 -30.40 -14.47 -15.46
C ARG A 272 -30.07 -13.14 -14.72
N LEU A 273 -30.64 -12.93 -13.54
CA LEU A 273 -30.58 -11.64 -12.82
C LEU A 273 -29.77 -11.69 -11.54
N ILE A 274 -30.09 -12.58 -10.62
CA ILE A 274 -29.46 -12.60 -9.28
C ILE A 274 -28.06 -13.22 -9.33
N GLY A 275 -27.94 -14.41 -9.91
CA GLY A 275 -26.68 -15.16 -9.91
C GLY A 275 -25.51 -14.41 -10.51
N PRO A 276 -25.63 -13.86 -11.73
CA PRO A 276 -24.55 -13.08 -12.34
C PRO A 276 -24.17 -11.84 -11.54
N ALA A 277 -25.14 -11.15 -10.94
CA ALA A 277 -24.90 -9.97 -10.12
C ALA A 277 -24.15 -10.33 -8.83
N ILE A 278 -24.58 -11.36 -8.13
CA ILE A 278 -23.92 -11.85 -6.90
C ILE A 278 -22.51 -12.34 -7.21
N GLU A 279 -22.30 -13.05 -8.30
CA GLU A 279 -20.97 -13.49 -8.73
C GLU A 279 -20.02 -12.31 -8.92
N ARG A 280 -20.47 -11.26 -9.63
CA ARG A 280 -19.66 -10.03 -9.79
C ARG A 280 -19.35 -9.36 -8.45
N GLU A 281 -20.34 -9.27 -7.58
CA GLU A 281 -20.16 -8.68 -6.25
C GLU A 281 -19.16 -9.46 -5.40
N ILE A 282 -19.24 -10.78 -5.40
CA ILE A 282 -18.29 -11.65 -4.70
C ILE A 282 -16.87 -11.50 -5.29
N ARG A 283 -16.75 -11.50 -6.62
CA ARG A 283 -15.47 -11.32 -7.31
C ARG A 283 -14.85 -9.96 -6.98
N ASN A 284 -15.66 -8.89 -6.96
CA ASN A 284 -15.22 -7.55 -6.61
C ASN A 284 -14.77 -7.46 -5.14
N GLU A 285 -15.53 -8.04 -4.23
CA GLU A 285 -15.19 -8.08 -2.81
C GLU A 285 -13.87 -8.83 -2.56
N LEU A 286 -13.70 -9.99 -3.18
CA LEU A 286 -12.46 -10.77 -3.10
C LEU A 286 -11.27 -9.98 -3.66
N THR A 287 -11.47 -9.28 -4.77
CA THR A 287 -10.43 -8.46 -5.41
C THR A 287 -10.03 -7.29 -4.53
N GLU A 288 -10.99 -6.54 -3.99
CA GLU A 288 -10.71 -5.42 -3.07
C GLU A 288 -9.95 -5.88 -1.84
N LYS A 289 -10.36 -6.97 -1.23
CA LYS A 289 -9.69 -7.54 -0.07
C LYS A 289 -8.26 -8.00 -0.41
N ALA A 290 -8.08 -8.64 -1.57
CA ALA A 290 -6.77 -9.07 -2.05
C ALA A 290 -5.85 -7.89 -2.32
N GLU A 291 -6.36 -6.83 -2.95
CA GLU A 291 -5.63 -5.60 -3.21
C GLU A 291 -5.24 -4.89 -1.91
N ASP A 292 -6.15 -4.79 -0.95
CA ASP A 292 -5.87 -4.17 0.35
C ASP A 292 -4.74 -4.89 1.09
N GLY A 293 -4.79 -6.22 1.10
CA GLY A 293 -3.75 -7.04 1.69
C GLY A 293 -2.40 -6.86 1.00
N ALA A 294 -2.39 -6.86 -0.32
CA ALA A 294 -1.18 -6.68 -1.13
C ALA A 294 -0.60 -5.27 -0.96
N ILE A 295 -1.43 -4.24 -0.98
CA ILE A 295 -0.99 -2.85 -0.78
C ILE A 295 -0.38 -2.67 0.62
N SER A 296 -0.96 -3.29 1.64
CA SER A 296 -0.40 -3.28 2.99
C SER A 296 1.01 -3.88 3.03
N VAL A 297 1.22 -5.00 2.36
CA VAL A 297 2.54 -5.64 2.24
C VAL A 297 3.50 -4.74 1.47
N PHE A 298 3.07 -4.17 0.35
CA PHE A 298 3.89 -3.25 -0.44
C PHE A 298 4.30 -2.03 0.38
N GLY A 299 3.40 -1.49 1.16
CA GLY A 299 3.68 -0.38 2.07
C GLY A 299 4.75 -0.72 3.08
N LYS A 300 4.69 -1.89 3.69
CA LYS A 300 5.70 -2.36 4.64
C LYS A 300 7.05 -2.62 3.98
N ASN A 301 7.06 -3.20 2.79
CA ASN A 301 8.29 -3.38 2.01
C ASN A 301 8.93 -2.03 1.66
N LEU A 302 8.13 -1.07 1.24
CA LEU A 302 8.59 0.29 0.95
C LEU A 302 9.16 0.96 2.20
N GLU A 303 8.47 0.87 3.32
CA GLU A 303 8.94 1.40 4.59
C GLU A 303 10.33 0.88 4.95
N GLN A 304 10.54 -0.42 4.82
CA GLN A 304 11.83 -1.05 5.11
C GLN A 304 12.93 -0.55 4.16
N LEU A 305 12.61 -0.38 2.88
CA LEU A 305 13.57 0.17 1.91
C LEU A 305 13.95 1.62 2.24
N LEU A 306 12.97 2.44 2.57
CA LEU A 306 13.18 3.86 2.89
C LEU A 306 13.93 4.05 4.21
N LEU A 307 13.73 3.17 5.18
CA LEU A 307 14.36 3.22 6.49
C LEU A 307 15.66 2.44 6.58
N GLN A 308 16.25 2.00 5.47
CA GLN A 308 17.58 1.40 5.48
C GLN A 308 18.62 2.41 6.00
N PRO A 309 19.57 1.96 6.84
CA PRO A 309 20.59 2.87 7.37
C PRO A 309 21.41 3.50 6.25
N PRO A 310 21.64 4.81 6.31
CA PRO A 310 22.55 5.47 5.38
C PRO A 310 24.00 5.04 5.64
N ILE A 311 24.80 4.98 4.59
CA ILE A 311 26.24 4.76 4.69
C ILE A 311 26.92 6.11 4.52
N ALA A 312 27.15 6.78 5.64
CA ALA A 312 27.71 8.14 5.65
C ALA A 312 29.24 8.14 5.67
N GLY A 313 29.81 9.25 5.25
CA GLY A 313 31.24 9.55 5.42
C GLY A 313 32.18 8.89 4.40
N GLN A 314 31.68 8.24 3.38
CA GLN A 314 32.50 7.59 2.35
C GLN A 314 32.34 8.23 0.99
N VAL A 315 33.41 8.18 0.20
CA VAL A 315 33.37 8.51 -1.22
C VAL A 315 32.93 7.25 -1.98
N VAL A 316 31.87 7.35 -2.73
CA VAL A 316 31.22 6.23 -3.41
C VAL A 316 31.35 6.36 -4.92
N LEU A 317 31.71 5.26 -5.58
CA LEU A 317 31.65 5.13 -7.02
C LEU A 317 30.32 4.49 -7.42
N GLY A 318 29.44 5.25 -8.05
CA GLY A 318 28.22 4.72 -8.65
C GLY A 318 28.53 4.08 -9.98
N TRP A 319 27.97 2.91 -10.22
CA TRP A 319 28.21 2.12 -11.40
C TRP A 319 26.89 1.68 -12.02
N ASP A 320 26.56 2.23 -13.18
CA ASP A 320 25.38 1.85 -13.95
C ASP A 320 25.82 0.85 -15.03
N PRO A 321 25.58 -0.46 -14.85
CA PRO A 321 26.06 -1.48 -15.77
C PRO A 321 25.36 -1.41 -17.13
N ALA A 322 26.13 -1.62 -18.20
CA ALA A 322 25.60 -1.76 -19.54
C ALA A 322 26.56 -2.57 -20.41
N PHE A 323 26.04 -3.10 -21.51
CA PHE A 323 26.87 -3.78 -22.51
C PHE A 323 27.45 -2.81 -23.54
N ARG A 324 26.78 -2.68 -24.66
CA ARG A 324 27.30 -1.93 -25.83
C ARG A 324 27.57 -0.45 -25.55
N THR A 325 26.69 0.21 -24.79
CA THR A 325 26.78 1.65 -24.54
C THR A 325 27.84 2.02 -23.49
N GLY A 326 28.46 1.03 -22.88
CA GLY A 326 29.43 1.20 -21.81
C GLY A 326 28.81 1.41 -20.43
N CYS A 327 29.57 1.05 -19.40
CA CYS A 327 29.18 1.27 -18.01
C CYS A 327 29.43 2.73 -17.64
N LYS A 328 28.41 3.41 -17.09
CA LYS A 328 28.51 4.80 -16.67
C LYS A 328 28.91 4.83 -15.20
N LEU A 329 29.93 5.63 -14.92
CA LEU A 329 30.46 5.79 -13.57
C LEU A 329 30.28 7.23 -13.07
N ALA A 330 29.99 7.37 -11.80
CA ALA A 330 29.95 8.67 -11.13
C ALA A 330 30.65 8.56 -9.78
N VAL A 331 31.60 9.44 -9.53
CA VAL A 331 32.25 9.56 -8.22
C VAL A 331 31.51 10.60 -7.40
N VAL A 332 31.04 10.21 -6.24
CA VAL A 332 30.23 11.06 -5.35
C VAL A 332 30.93 11.16 -3.99
N ASP A 333 31.17 12.38 -3.53
CA ASP A 333 31.80 12.59 -2.23
C ASP A 333 30.83 12.29 -1.07
N ALA A 334 31.34 12.36 0.15
CA ALA A 334 30.55 12.05 1.36
C ALA A 334 29.32 12.94 1.55
N THR A 335 29.26 14.10 0.89
CA THR A 335 28.10 15.03 0.95
C THR A 335 27.08 14.81 -0.16
N GLY A 336 27.33 13.88 -1.07
CA GLY A 336 26.48 13.62 -2.22
C GLY A 336 26.81 14.43 -3.48
N LYS A 337 27.88 15.22 -3.47
CA LYS A 337 28.33 16.00 -4.61
C LYS A 337 29.04 15.12 -5.63
N VAL A 338 28.67 15.22 -6.91
CA VAL A 338 29.34 14.51 -8.00
C VAL A 338 30.68 15.18 -8.28
N LEU A 339 31.77 14.42 -8.16
CA LEU A 339 33.14 14.89 -8.38
C LEU A 339 33.63 14.62 -9.80
N ASP A 340 33.22 13.50 -10.39
CA ASP A 340 33.65 13.08 -11.73
C ASP A 340 32.65 12.08 -12.32
N THR A 341 32.63 12.01 -13.64
CA THR A 341 31.86 11.00 -14.40
C THR A 341 32.73 10.45 -15.54
N VAL A 342 32.67 9.14 -15.77
CA VAL A 342 33.45 8.45 -16.79
C VAL A 342 32.61 7.32 -17.38
N VAL A 343 32.86 6.97 -18.62
CA VAL A 343 32.31 5.75 -19.25
C VAL A 343 33.45 4.78 -19.49
N ILE A 344 33.23 3.52 -19.11
CA ILE A 344 34.17 2.42 -19.34
C ILE A 344 33.47 1.30 -20.09
N TYR A 345 34.26 0.46 -20.77
CA TYR A 345 33.78 -0.58 -21.68
C TYR A 345 34.32 -1.96 -21.29
N PRO A 346 34.17 -2.43 -20.05
CA PRO A 346 34.71 -3.71 -19.63
C PRO A 346 33.91 -4.92 -20.07
N THR A 347 32.68 -4.69 -20.56
CA THR A 347 31.70 -5.72 -20.91
C THR A 347 31.59 -5.91 -22.42
N ALA A 348 30.93 -6.98 -22.86
CA ALA A 348 30.70 -7.24 -24.29
C ALA A 348 29.92 -6.06 -24.94
N PRO A 349 30.16 -5.76 -26.21
CA PRO A 349 31.07 -6.44 -27.14
C PRO A 349 32.54 -5.96 -27.08
N GLN A 350 32.82 -4.82 -26.44
CA GLN A 350 34.15 -4.23 -26.42
C GLN A 350 35.18 -5.00 -25.58
N ASN A 351 34.76 -5.52 -24.43
CA ASN A 351 35.59 -6.29 -23.49
C ASN A 351 36.95 -5.66 -23.16
N LYS A 352 36.98 -4.33 -23.02
CA LYS A 352 38.21 -3.57 -22.72
C LYS A 352 38.48 -3.57 -21.20
N VAL A 353 38.70 -4.74 -20.64
CA VAL A 353 38.83 -4.95 -19.21
C VAL A 353 40.04 -4.25 -18.62
N GLU A 354 41.24 -4.38 -19.26
CA GLU A 354 42.47 -3.79 -18.72
C GLU A 354 42.44 -2.27 -18.76
N GLU A 355 41.91 -1.68 -19.84
CA GLU A 355 41.71 -0.24 -19.93
C GLU A 355 40.77 0.27 -18.84
N ALA A 356 39.64 -0.45 -18.63
CA ALA A 356 38.66 -0.15 -17.56
C ALA A 356 39.29 -0.20 -16.17
N LYS A 357 40.07 -1.24 -15.89
CA LYS A 357 40.77 -1.41 -14.60
C LYS A 357 41.77 -0.25 -14.36
N LYS A 358 42.46 0.18 -15.39
CA LYS A 358 43.40 1.32 -15.32
C LYS A 358 42.66 2.60 -14.93
N ILE A 359 41.55 2.89 -15.60
CA ILE A 359 40.71 4.05 -15.29
C ILE A 359 40.18 3.97 -13.83
N LEU A 360 39.68 2.81 -13.42
CA LEU A 360 39.15 2.57 -12.10
C LEU A 360 40.21 2.76 -11.01
N LYS A 361 41.42 2.22 -11.19
CA LYS A 361 42.54 2.39 -10.26
C LYS A 361 42.90 3.88 -10.11
N ASN A 362 42.90 4.63 -11.20
CA ASN A 362 43.18 6.07 -11.17
C ASN A 362 42.09 6.83 -10.40
N LEU A 363 40.83 6.52 -10.64
CA LEU A 363 39.70 7.15 -9.92
C LEU A 363 39.75 6.83 -8.42
N ILE A 364 39.98 5.59 -8.07
CA ILE A 364 40.04 5.13 -6.68
C ILE A 364 41.18 5.85 -5.94
N ALA A 365 42.34 5.93 -6.55
CA ALA A 365 43.51 6.63 -5.97
C ALA A 365 43.28 8.13 -5.85
N LYS A 366 42.76 8.78 -6.90
CA LYS A 366 42.54 10.22 -6.97
C LYS A 366 41.51 10.71 -5.94
N TYR A 367 40.39 10.03 -5.84
CA TYR A 367 39.25 10.46 -5.00
C TYR A 367 39.15 9.70 -3.67
N LYS A 368 40.06 8.77 -3.42
CA LYS A 368 40.04 7.89 -2.22
C LYS A 368 38.72 7.13 -2.06
N ILE A 369 38.26 6.54 -3.14
CA ILE A 369 37.04 5.75 -3.17
C ILE A 369 37.20 4.53 -2.29
N THR A 370 36.24 4.26 -1.41
CA THR A 370 36.24 3.11 -0.49
C THR A 370 35.08 2.16 -0.76
N LEU A 371 34.08 2.59 -1.53
CA LEU A 371 32.87 1.83 -1.75
C LEU A 371 32.36 2.00 -3.18
N ILE A 372 31.96 0.88 -3.78
CA ILE A 372 31.38 0.84 -5.13
C ILE A 372 29.92 0.42 -5.02
N SER A 373 29.02 1.23 -5.55
CA SER A 373 27.59 0.96 -5.64
C SER A 373 27.25 0.54 -7.07
N VAL A 374 26.88 -0.72 -7.26
CA VAL A 374 26.62 -1.31 -8.58
C VAL A 374 25.12 -1.56 -8.75
N GLY A 375 24.52 -1.02 -9.80
CA GLY A 375 23.13 -1.31 -10.14
C GLY A 375 22.94 -2.78 -10.53
N ASN A 376 21.78 -3.32 -10.22
CA ASN A 376 21.46 -4.75 -10.43
C ASN A 376 20.80 -5.07 -11.78
N GLY A 377 20.83 -4.14 -12.72
CA GLY A 377 20.24 -4.32 -14.06
C GLY A 377 21.07 -5.13 -15.04
N THR A 378 20.86 -4.87 -16.31
CA THR A 378 21.59 -5.52 -17.42
C THR A 378 23.10 -5.36 -17.24
N ALA A 379 23.88 -6.42 -17.49
CA ALA A 379 25.34 -6.48 -17.33
C ALA A 379 25.87 -6.32 -15.89
N SER A 380 25.01 -6.40 -14.90
CA SER A 380 25.39 -6.33 -13.48
C SER A 380 26.39 -7.42 -13.08
N ARG A 381 26.15 -8.66 -13.50
CA ARG A 381 27.03 -9.79 -13.19
C ARG A 381 28.40 -9.62 -13.81
N GLU A 382 28.46 -9.26 -15.08
CA GLU A 382 29.70 -9.06 -15.81
C GLU A 382 30.52 -7.94 -15.18
N SER A 383 29.86 -6.87 -14.78
CA SER A 383 30.46 -5.75 -14.05
C SER A 383 30.98 -6.18 -12.69
N GLU A 384 30.23 -6.99 -11.96
CA GLU A 384 30.63 -7.54 -10.65
C GLU A 384 31.92 -8.36 -10.76
N LEU A 385 32.04 -9.22 -11.77
CA LEU A 385 33.24 -10.01 -12.02
C LEU A 385 34.47 -9.13 -12.24
N VAL A 386 34.33 -8.05 -13.03
CA VAL A 386 35.38 -7.09 -13.26
C VAL A 386 35.81 -6.39 -11.96
N ILE A 387 34.82 -6.02 -11.14
CA ILE A 387 35.08 -5.36 -9.85
C ILE A 387 35.84 -6.30 -8.91
N VAL A 388 35.43 -7.56 -8.79
CA VAL A 388 36.10 -8.52 -7.92
C VAL A 388 37.56 -8.74 -8.35
N ASP A 389 37.82 -8.89 -9.65
CA ASP A 389 39.18 -8.99 -10.15
C ASP A 389 40.01 -7.74 -9.87
N LEU A 390 39.39 -6.56 -10.02
CA LEU A 390 40.04 -5.28 -9.68
C LEU A 390 40.41 -5.21 -8.20
N LEU A 391 39.47 -5.60 -7.31
CA LEU A 391 39.70 -5.53 -5.87
C LEU A 391 40.88 -6.39 -5.41
N LYS A 392 41.14 -7.52 -6.08
CA LYS A 392 42.32 -8.35 -5.82
C LYS A 392 43.63 -7.68 -6.14
N GLU A 393 43.64 -6.73 -7.07
CA GLU A 393 44.81 -5.99 -7.54
C GLU A 393 45.07 -4.70 -6.74
N LEU A 394 44.12 -4.27 -5.90
CA LEU A 394 44.22 -3.03 -5.12
C LEU A 394 44.99 -3.24 -3.82
N LYS A 395 45.79 -2.25 -3.48
CA LYS A 395 46.54 -2.20 -2.21
C LYS A 395 45.70 -1.65 -1.04
N THR A 396 44.68 -0.86 -1.35
CA THR A 396 43.77 -0.26 -0.37
C THR A 396 42.47 -1.06 -0.32
N PRO A 397 41.82 -1.21 0.84
CA PRO A 397 40.57 -1.93 0.92
C PRO A 397 39.44 -1.13 0.28
N VAL A 398 38.76 -1.75 -0.68
CA VAL A 398 37.54 -1.24 -1.31
C VAL A 398 36.52 -2.36 -1.30
N GLN A 399 35.28 -2.03 -0.96
CA GLN A 399 34.18 -2.97 -0.96
C GLN A 399 33.15 -2.57 -1.99
N TYR A 400 32.25 -3.45 -2.34
CA TYR A 400 31.15 -3.14 -3.24
C TYR A 400 29.80 -3.67 -2.70
N VAL A 401 28.72 -3.09 -3.20
CA VAL A 401 27.34 -3.50 -2.91
C VAL A 401 26.57 -3.50 -4.23
N ILE A 402 25.79 -4.56 -4.43
CA ILE A 402 24.80 -4.56 -5.52
C ILE A 402 23.56 -3.83 -5.01
N VAL A 403 23.18 -2.78 -5.70
CA VAL A 403 22.07 -1.91 -5.32
C VAL A 403 20.92 -2.09 -6.30
N ASN A 404 19.69 -2.15 -5.78
CA ASN A 404 18.51 -2.15 -6.63
C ASN A 404 18.42 -0.80 -7.36
N GLU A 405 18.52 -0.84 -8.69
CA GLU A 405 18.44 0.34 -9.54
C GLU A 405 17.01 0.69 -9.99
N ALA A 406 15.99 0.00 -9.45
CA ALA A 406 14.60 0.27 -9.82
C ALA A 406 14.27 1.75 -9.70
N GLY A 407 13.65 2.29 -10.72
CA GLY A 407 13.30 3.71 -10.78
C GLY A 407 14.45 4.66 -11.15
N ALA A 408 15.70 4.20 -11.21
CA ALA A 408 16.83 5.06 -11.58
C ALA A 408 16.68 5.63 -13.01
N SER A 409 16.20 4.83 -13.94
CA SER A 409 15.88 5.27 -15.31
C SER A 409 14.74 6.28 -15.34
N VAL A 410 13.73 6.09 -14.52
CA VAL A 410 12.60 7.03 -14.38
C VAL A 410 13.10 8.37 -13.83
N TYR A 411 13.92 8.32 -12.77
CA TYR A 411 14.54 9.52 -12.21
C TYR A 411 15.42 10.24 -13.23
N SER A 412 16.33 9.53 -13.92
CA SER A 412 17.29 10.14 -14.84
C SER A 412 16.63 10.85 -16.03
N ALA A 413 15.45 10.39 -16.44
CA ALA A 413 14.65 11.01 -17.49
C ALA A 413 13.67 12.08 -16.97
N SER A 414 13.61 12.30 -15.68
CA SER A 414 12.65 13.22 -15.06
C SER A 414 13.07 14.69 -15.20
N LYS A 415 12.09 15.58 -15.07
CA LYS A 415 12.33 17.02 -15.01
C LYS A 415 13.24 17.37 -13.83
N LEU A 416 13.05 16.73 -12.69
CA LEU A 416 13.86 16.95 -11.48
C LEU A 416 15.34 16.65 -11.74
N ALA A 417 15.65 15.52 -12.39
CA ALA A 417 17.02 15.15 -12.73
C ALA A 417 17.65 16.15 -13.71
N THR A 418 16.86 16.67 -14.66
CA THR A 418 17.30 17.72 -15.59
C THR A 418 17.63 19.02 -14.84
N GLU A 419 16.84 19.38 -13.84
CA GLU A 419 17.10 20.56 -13.00
C GLU A 419 18.32 20.38 -12.11
N GLU A 420 18.53 19.18 -11.53
CA GLU A 420 19.71 18.88 -10.70
C GLU A 420 21.00 18.81 -11.52
N PHE A 421 20.95 18.21 -12.70
CA PHE A 421 22.11 17.94 -13.55
C PHE A 421 21.84 18.32 -15.00
N PRO A 422 21.70 19.62 -15.31
CA PRO A 422 21.35 20.05 -16.67
C PRO A 422 22.41 19.70 -17.72
N ASN A 423 23.67 19.52 -17.31
CA ASN A 423 24.79 19.23 -18.19
C ASN A 423 25.12 17.73 -18.29
N PHE A 424 24.40 16.88 -17.56
CA PHE A 424 24.61 15.44 -17.61
C PHE A 424 23.57 14.79 -18.54
N ASP A 425 23.97 13.70 -19.19
CA ASP A 425 23.04 12.80 -19.87
C ASP A 425 22.33 11.86 -18.88
N VAL A 426 21.40 11.05 -19.36
CA VAL A 426 20.64 10.12 -18.55
C VAL A 426 21.52 9.06 -17.87
N GLY A 427 22.58 8.62 -18.53
CA GLY A 427 23.53 7.64 -17.98
C GLY A 427 24.32 8.19 -16.80
N GLN A 428 24.81 9.43 -16.91
CA GLN A 428 25.53 10.12 -15.84
C GLN A 428 24.63 10.36 -14.62
N ARG A 429 23.38 10.78 -14.85
CA ARG A 429 22.38 11.00 -13.81
C ARG A 429 22.03 9.69 -13.09
N SER A 430 21.87 8.60 -13.84
CA SER A 430 21.60 7.28 -13.30
C SER A 430 22.74 6.78 -12.38
N ALA A 431 23.98 6.90 -12.84
CA ALA A 431 25.15 6.51 -12.06
C ALA A 431 25.28 7.32 -10.76
N ALA A 432 25.03 8.63 -10.82
CA ALA A 432 25.01 9.49 -9.62
C ALA A 432 23.91 9.07 -8.65
N SER A 433 22.72 8.75 -9.15
CA SER A 433 21.61 8.27 -8.32
C SER A 433 21.93 6.94 -7.63
N ILE A 434 22.53 6.00 -8.34
CA ILE A 434 22.96 4.71 -7.79
C ILE A 434 23.97 4.90 -6.64
N ALA A 435 24.90 5.82 -6.77
CA ALA A 435 25.83 6.15 -5.70
C ALA A 435 25.13 6.75 -4.49
N ARG A 436 24.26 7.73 -4.71
CA ARG A 436 23.53 8.44 -3.64
C ARG A 436 22.55 7.56 -2.90
N ARG A 437 21.95 6.56 -3.56
CA ARG A 437 21.07 5.58 -2.90
C ARG A 437 21.77 4.82 -1.79
N LEU A 438 23.04 4.56 -1.95
CA LEU A 438 23.81 3.87 -0.92
C LEU A 438 24.15 4.81 0.23
N GLN A 439 24.40 6.07 -0.06
CA GLN A 439 24.74 7.08 0.94
C GLN A 439 23.55 7.43 1.84
N ASP A 440 22.39 7.71 1.24
CA ASP A 440 21.14 7.97 1.96
C ASP A 440 19.95 7.50 1.12
N PRO A 441 19.45 6.28 1.37
CA PRO A 441 18.33 5.73 0.60
C PRO A 441 17.08 6.59 0.63
N LEU A 442 16.70 7.10 1.80
CA LEU A 442 15.49 7.92 1.94
C LEU A 442 15.58 9.20 1.13
N ALA A 443 16.67 9.95 1.27
CA ALA A 443 16.86 11.23 0.58
C ALA A 443 16.84 11.09 -0.93
N GLU A 444 17.35 9.98 -1.46
CA GLU A 444 17.37 9.72 -2.91
C GLU A 444 16.06 9.12 -3.42
N LEU A 445 15.49 8.15 -2.72
CA LEU A 445 14.28 7.44 -3.17
C LEU A 445 13.02 8.32 -3.17
N VAL A 446 12.96 9.37 -2.37
CA VAL A 446 11.82 10.32 -2.38
C VAL A 446 11.71 11.09 -3.71
N LYS A 447 12.76 11.12 -4.52
CA LYS A 447 12.76 11.74 -5.85
C LYS A 447 12.01 10.92 -6.90
N ILE A 448 11.67 9.67 -6.57
CA ILE A 448 11.09 8.68 -7.46
C ILE A 448 9.66 8.40 -7.03
N ASP A 449 8.74 8.26 -8.00
CA ASP A 449 7.40 7.78 -7.71
C ASP A 449 7.49 6.41 -7.01
N PRO A 450 6.91 6.23 -5.83
CA PRO A 450 6.98 4.96 -5.09
C PRO A 450 6.55 3.74 -5.92
N LYS A 451 5.62 3.90 -6.86
CA LYS A 451 5.19 2.83 -7.77
C LYS A 451 6.31 2.37 -8.72
N SER A 452 7.30 3.19 -8.95
CA SER A 452 8.45 2.87 -9.83
C SER A 452 9.59 2.15 -9.10
N ILE A 453 9.50 1.99 -7.78
CA ILE A 453 10.55 1.33 -6.97
C ILE A 453 10.46 -0.20 -7.05
N GLY A 454 9.33 -0.74 -7.53
CA GLY A 454 9.19 -2.19 -7.74
C GLY A 454 9.00 -3.01 -6.46
N VAL A 455 8.24 -2.49 -5.51
CA VAL A 455 8.04 -3.12 -4.19
C VAL A 455 6.94 -4.19 -4.13
N GLY A 456 6.23 -4.42 -5.24
CA GLY A 456 5.09 -5.33 -5.23
C GLY A 456 4.82 -6.10 -6.51
N GLN A 457 4.35 -7.33 -6.35
CA GLN A 457 3.83 -8.15 -7.42
C GLN A 457 2.38 -7.75 -7.71
N TYR A 458 1.98 -7.79 -8.97
CA TYR A 458 0.63 -7.38 -9.45
C TYR A 458 0.30 -5.89 -9.24
N GLN A 459 1.27 -5.05 -8.89
CA GLN A 459 1.00 -3.63 -8.62
C GLN A 459 0.35 -2.88 -9.82
N HIS A 460 0.62 -3.30 -11.05
CA HIS A 460 0.05 -2.70 -12.26
C HIS A 460 -1.40 -3.11 -12.52
N ASP A 461 -1.87 -4.18 -11.89
CA ASP A 461 -3.23 -4.70 -12.03
C ASP A 461 -4.20 -4.10 -10.99
N MET A 462 -3.69 -3.37 -10.02
CA MET A 462 -4.47 -2.82 -8.91
C MET A 462 -5.10 -1.48 -9.22
N ASN A 463 -6.00 -1.05 -8.34
CA ASN A 463 -6.51 0.32 -8.34
C ASN A 463 -5.34 1.28 -8.10
N GLN A 464 -4.91 1.99 -9.15
CA GLN A 464 -3.72 2.84 -9.12
C GLN A 464 -3.86 4.04 -8.19
N LYS A 465 -5.06 4.59 -8.06
CA LYS A 465 -5.32 5.70 -7.12
C LYS A 465 -5.10 5.26 -5.68
N LYS A 466 -5.67 4.14 -5.30
CA LYS A 466 -5.53 3.58 -3.96
C LYS A 466 -4.09 3.20 -3.64
N LEU A 467 -3.41 2.56 -4.58
CA LEU A 467 -1.99 2.22 -4.47
C LEU A 467 -1.15 3.47 -4.27
N ASN A 468 -1.36 4.49 -5.09
CA ASN A 468 -0.61 5.76 -5.00
C ASN A 468 -0.82 6.46 -3.66
N GLU A 469 -2.07 6.57 -3.20
CA GLU A 469 -2.39 7.19 -1.91
C GLU A 469 -1.73 6.44 -0.74
N SER A 470 -1.79 5.11 -0.75
CA SER A 470 -1.19 4.28 0.29
C SER A 470 0.33 4.37 0.31
N LEU A 471 0.99 4.30 -0.85
CA LEU A 471 2.45 4.39 -0.92
C LEU A 471 2.96 5.79 -0.59
N THR A 472 2.25 6.83 -1.00
CA THR A 472 2.57 8.22 -0.64
C THR A 472 2.48 8.43 0.87
N ALA A 473 1.48 7.86 1.52
CA ALA A 473 1.35 7.90 2.97
C ALA A 473 2.53 7.23 3.68
N VAL A 474 3.01 6.11 3.16
CA VAL A 474 4.22 5.43 3.70
C VAL A 474 5.45 6.33 3.62
N VAL A 475 5.67 6.96 2.47
CA VAL A 475 6.81 7.89 2.29
C VAL A 475 6.72 9.04 3.29
N GLU A 476 5.55 9.64 3.40
CA GLU A 476 5.27 10.73 4.35
C GLU A 476 5.56 10.31 5.78
N ASP A 477 5.08 9.16 6.20
CA ASP A 477 5.31 8.65 7.55
C ASP A 477 6.80 8.40 7.81
N CYS A 478 7.53 7.84 6.84
CA CYS A 478 8.98 7.62 6.95
C CYS A 478 9.76 8.92 7.06
N VAL A 479 9.47 9.88 6.20
CA VAL A 479 10.18 11.18 6.19
C VAL A 479 9.97 11.93 7.51
N ASN A 480 8.74 11.98 8.01
CA ASN A 480 8.44 12.64 9.28
C ASN A 480 9.00 11.88 10.49
N LYS A 481 9.05 10.56 10.44
CA LYS A 481 9.64 9.74 11.50
C LYS A 481 11.14 9.96 11.63
N VAL A 482 11.84 10.07 10.51
CA VAL A 482 13.29 10.36 10.47
C VAL A 482 13.54 11.84 10.74
N GLY A 483 12.69 12.72 10.24
CA GLY A 483 12.93 14.17 10.26
C GLY A 483 13.93 14.59 9.21
N VAL A 484 14.10 15.88 9.03
CA VAL A 484 15.03 16.44 8.04
C VAL A 484 15.90 17.54 8.64
N ASP A 485 17.07 17.73 8.06
CA ASP A 485 17.90 18.92 8.32
C ASP A 485 17.39 20.05 7.40
N LEU A 486 16.90 21.12 8.00
CA LEU A 486 16.32 22.26 7.27
C LEU A 486 17.33 22.91 6.31
N ASN A 487 18.61 22.88 6.63
CA ASN A 487 19.66 23.53 5.85
C ASN A 487 20.19 22.68 4.68
N THR A 488 19.96 21.38 4.68
CA THR A 488 20.49 20.47 3.66
C THR A 488 19.42 19.73 2.86
N ALA A 489 18.21 19.63 3.36
CA ALA A 489 17.15 18.88 2.73
C ALA A 489 16.78 19.43 1.35
N SER A 490 16.58 18.53 0.39
CA SER A 490 16.08 18.87 -0.93
C SER A 490 14.59 19.26 -0.90
N ALA A 491 14.12 19.97 -1.91
CA ALA A 491 12.70 20.25 -2.06
C ALA A 491 11.87 18.96 -2.13
N SER A 492 12.38 17.92 -2.77
CA SER A 492 11.72 16.61 -2.86
C SER A 492 11.52 15.96 -1.50
N LEU A 493 12.48 16.09 -0.60
CA LEU A 493 12.38 15.58 0.76
C LEU A 493 11.44 16.45 1.60
N LEU A 494 11.57 17.77 1.51
CA LEU A 494 10.76 18.73 2.26
C LEU A 494 9.27 18.62 1.96
N GLU A 495 8.89 18.30 0.72
CA GLU A 495 7.46 18.22 0.34
C GLU A 495 6.68 17.11 1.08
N TYR A 496 7.39 16.14 1.67
CA TYR A 496 6.76 15.09 2.50
C TYR A 496 6.68 15.46 4.00
N ILE A 497 7.28 16.55 4.39
CA ILE A 497 7.17 17.03 5.77
C ILE A 497 5.75 17.53 6.05
N SER A 498 5.26 17.22 7.24
CA SER A 498 3.93 17.62 7.71
C SER A 498 3.65 19.10 7.44
N GLY A 499 2.56 19.39 6.75
CA GLY A 499 2.13 20.76 6.45
C GLY A 499 2.87 21.45 5.31
N ILE A 500 3.81 20.79 4.64
CA ILE A 500 4.60 21.38 3.55
C ILE A 500 4.11 20.83 2.19
N SER A 501 3.58 21.74 1.37
CA SER A 501 3.23 21.46 -0.03
C SER A 501 4.48 21.53 -0.93
N LYS A 502 4.35 21.11 -2.19
CA LYS A 502 5.41 21.27 -3.20
C LYS A 502 5.84 22.73 -3.34
N THR A 503 4.88 23.64 -3.33
CA THR A 503 5.16 25.09 -3.41
C THR A 503 5.94 25.57 -2.20
N LEU A 504 5.52 25.18 -0.99
CA LEU A 504 6.23 25.56 0.24
C LEU A 504 7.63 24.96 0.29
N ALA A 505 7.82 23.73 -0.14
CA ALA A 505 9.14 23.11 -0.21
C ALA A 505 10.10 23.92 -1.10
N LYS A 506 9.65 24.32 -2.27
CA LYS A 506 10.41 25.18 -3.20
C LYS A 506 10.69 26.55 -2.59
N ASN A 507 9.72 27.14 -1.89
CA ASN A 507 9.88 28.43 -1.22
C ASN A 507 10.91 28.36 -0.09
N ILE A 508 10.95 27.27 0.66
CA ILE A 508 11.97 27.05 1.71
C ILE A 508 13.36 27.01 1.09
N VAL A 509 13.55 26.25 0.03
CA VAL A 509 14.84 26.15 -0.67
C VAL A 509 15.24 27.51 -1.25
N ALA A 510 14.32 28.24 -1.88
CA ALA A 510 14.57 29.57 -2.42
C ALA A 510 14.97 30.57 -1.33
N TYR A 511 14.29 30.55 -0.18
CA TYR A 511 14.65 31.39 0.97
C TYR A 511 16.07 31.06 1.47
N ARG A 512 16.40 29.80 1.59
CA ARG A 512 17.73 29.34 2.01
C ARG A 512 18.82 29.80 1.05
N GLU A 513 18.59 29.70 -0.25
CA GLU A 513 19.54 30.15 -1.27
C GLU A 513 19.74 31.68 -1.26
N ALA A 514 18.67 32.43 -1.02
CA ALA A 514 18.71 33.90 -1.02
C ALA A 514 19.28 34.50 0.29
N ASN A 515 18.99 33.88 1.45
CA ASN A 515 19.29 34.42 2.77
C ASN A 515 20.35 33.65 3.54
N GLY A 516 20.87 32.58 2.96
CA GLY A 516 21.81 31.67 3.62
C GLY A 516 21.13 30.72 4.59
N ARG A 517 21.96 30.11 5.42
CA ARG A 517 21.55 29.09 6.36
C ARG A 517 20.50 29.58 7.36
N PHE A 518 19.49 28.78 7.62
CA PHE A 518 18.55 29.01 8.72
C PHE A 518 19.27 28.93 10.08
N GLN A 519 19.06 29.91 10.92
CA GLN A 519 19.65 29.99 12.26
C GLN A 519 18.67 29.62 13.36
N ASP A 520 17.39 29.74 13.08
CA ASP A 520 16.30 29.55 14.04
C ASP A 520 15.08 28.95 13.30
N ARG A 521 14.37 28.01 13.92
CA ARG A 521 13.12 27.47 13.37
C ARG A 521 12.09 28.54 13.06
N ARG A 522 12.05 29.62 13.83
CA ARG A 522 11.11 30.74 13.61
C ARG A 522 11.35 31.50 12.31
N GLU A 523 12.55 31.40 11.72
CA GLU A 523 12.79 31.95 10.39
C GLU A 523 11.90 31.33 9.31
N LEU A 524 11.37 30.13 9.55
CA LEU A 524 10.38 29.52 8.63
C LEU A 524 9.18 30.43 8.38
N LEU A 525 8.78 31.23 9.37
CA LEU A 525 7.67 32.18 9.23
C LEU A 525 7.97 33.31 8.23
N LYS A 526 9.23 33.53 7.86
CA LYS A 526 9.65 34.49 6.84
C LYS A 526 9.62 33.90 5.43
N VAL A 527 9.44 32.60 5.30
CA VAL A 527 9.30 31.93 4.01
C VAL A 527 7.97 32.29 3.38
N SER A 528 7.98 32.62 2.07
CA SER A 528 6.78 32.99 1.33
C SER A 528 5.70 31.92 1.42
N LYS A 529 4.48 32.31 1.74
CA LYS A 529 3.27 31.47 1.89
C LYS A 529 3.30 30.49 3.07
N LEU A 530 4.33 30.50 3.91
CA LEU A 530 4.40 29.67 5.10
C LEU A 530 3.83 30.43 6.28
N GLY A 531 2.58 30.18 6.62
CA GLY A 531 1.88 30.81 7.73
C GLY A 531 2.00 30.04 9.06
N PRO A 532 1.35 30.56 10.12
CA PRO A 532 1.40 29.95 11.45
C PRO A 532 0.94 28.50 11.50
N LYS A 533 -0.07 28.12 10.74
CA LYS A 533 -0.58 26.73 10.70
C LYS A 533 0.43 25.77 10.10
N ALA A 534 1.03 26.14 8.97
CA ALA A 534 2.08 25.35 8.35
C ALA A 534 3.31 25.24 9.27
N PHE A 535 3.69 26.30 9.94
CA PHE A 535 4.76 26.31 10.93
C PHE A 535 4.49 25.34 12.07
N GLU A 536 3.30 25.38 12.64
CA GLU A 536 2.90 24.44 13.71
C GLU A 536 3.04 23.00 13.26
N GLN A 537 2.61 22.69 12.03
CA GLN A 537 2.66 21.31 11.51
C GLN A 537 4.08 20.84 11.22
N CYS A 538 4.96 21.68 10.72
CA CYS A 538 6.27 21.27 10.20
C CYS A 538 7.44 21.46 11.17
N ALA A 539 7.39 22.41 12.08
CA ALA A 539 8.56 22.87 12.83
C ALA A 539 9.31 21.77 13.59
N GLY A 540 8.59 20.87 14.24
CA GLY A 540 9.19 19.79 15.04
C GLY A 540 9.90 18.74 14.19
N PHE A 541 9.58 18.63 12.91
CA PHE A 541 10.17 17.67 11.98
C PHE A 541 11.38 18.22 11.23
N MET A 542 11.66 19.51 11.37
CA MET A 542 12.79 20.18 10.71
C MET A 542 13.81 20.63 11.74
N ARG A 543 15.01 20.09 11.63
CA ARG A 543 16.09 20.35 12.60
C ARG A 543 17.12 21.33 12.05
N ILE A 544 17.70 22.11 12.96
CA ILE A 544 18.80 23.03 12.67
C ILE A 544 19.96 22.69 13.62
N THR A 545 21.04 22.19 13.06
CA THR A 545 22.26 21.90 13.82
C THR A 545 23.16 23.14 13.86
N GLY A 546 23.62 23.52 15.03
CA GLY A 546 24.50 24.68 15.19
C GLY A 546 23.81 26.03 15.02
N GLY A 547 22.50 26.11 15.20
CA GLY A 547 21.74 27.34 15.18
C GLY A 547 21.78 28.10 16.50
N LYS A 548 21.01 29.18 16.59
CA LYS A 548 20.95 30.04 17.79
C LYS A 548 20.36 29.36 19.02
N ASN A 549 19.38 28.47 18.82
CA ASN A 549 18.74 27.72 19.89
C ASN A 549 19.08 26.24 19.78
N PRO A 550 19.78 25.65 20.77
CA PRO A 550 20.11 24.22 20.75
C PRO A 550 18.90 23.30 20.66
N LEU A 551 17.73 23.70 21.15
CA LEU A 551 16.48 22.93 21.03
C LEU A 551 16.03 22.76 19.59
N ASP A 552 16.44 23.63 18.67
CA ASP A 552 16.15 23.50 17.23
C ASP A 552 16.86 22.30 16.57
N ALA A 553 17.87 21.74 17.23
CA ALA A 553 18.53 20.51 16.81
C ALA A 553 17.79 19.24 17.28
N THR A 554 16.74 19.40 18.05
CA THR A 554 15.94 18.30 18.62
C THR A 554 14.60 18.15 17.92
N SER A 555 13.87 17.07 18.19
CA SER A 555 12.49 16.88 17.74
C SER A 555 11.46 17.52 18.69
N VAL A 556 11.91 18.26 19.71
CA VAL A 556 10.99 18.99 20.60
C VAL A 556 10.31 20.09 19.80
N HIS A 557 8.98 20.13 19.85
CA HIS A 557 8.22 21.16 19.16
C HIS A 557 8.41 22.52 19.83
N PRO A 558 8.53 23.64 19.08
CA PRO A 558 8.66 24.99 19.65
C PRO A 558 7.60 25.35 20.69
N GLU A 559 6.38 24.81 20.58
CA GLU A 559 5.31 25.01 21.58
C GLU A 559 5.68 24.52 22.98
N SER A 560 6.62 23.58 23.07
CA SER A 560 7.08 22.97 24.32
C SER A 560 8.42 23.53 24.80
N TYR A 561 8.97 24.55 24.16
CA TYR A 561 10.29 25.08 24.51
C TYR A 561 10.35 25.64 25.91
N VAL A 562 9.33 26.36 26.36
CA VAL A 562 9.28 26.89 27.73
C VAL A 562 9.36 25.78 28.76
N ALA A 563 8.58 24.71 28.57
CA ALA A 563 8.62 23.53 29.45
C ALA A 563 9.97 22.83 29.42
N ALA A 564 10.55 22.66 28.23
CA ALA A 564 11.87 22.02 28.04
C ALA A 564 12.98 22.82 28.69
N GLU A 565 13.00 24.15 28.56
CA GLU A 565 13.98 25.04 29.16
C GLU A 565 13.93 25.00 30.70
N LYS A 566 12.73 25.03 31.28
CA LYS A 566 12.54 24.89 32.74
C LYS A 566 13.00 23.53 33.23
N LEU A 567 12.72 22.47 32.50
CA LEU A 567 13.13 21.11 32.82
C LEU A 567 14.65 20.97 32.83
N ILE A 568 15.31 21.47 31.81
CA ILE A 568 16.79 21.47 31.70
C ILE A 568 17.42 22.16 32.90
N THR A 569 16.98 23.36 33.23
CA THR A 569 17.48 24.15 34.31
C THR A 569 17.23 23.52 35.68
N SER A 570 16.01 23.02 35.91
CA SER A 570 15.62 22.44 37.20
C SER A 570 16.35 21.16 37.55
N LEU A 571 16.81 20.40 36.55
CA LEU A 571 17.53 19.15 36.74
C LEU A 571 19.06 19.31 36.68
N GLY A 572 19.54 20.54 36.60
CA GLY A 572 20.98 20.86 36.68
C GLY A 572 21.75 20.70 35.38
N TYR A 573 21.09 20.72 34.26
CA TYR A 573 21.71 20.68 32.92
C TYR A 573 21.72 22.07 32.29
N THR A 574 22.50 22.21 31.23
CA THR A 574 22.54 23.41 30.37
C THR A 574 22.12 23.07 28.95
N GLU A 575 21.70 24.06 28.18
CA GLU A 575 21.37 23.87 26.77
C GLU A 575 22.57 23.43 25.93
N GLU A 576 23.80 23.77 26.34
CA GLU A 576 25.03 23.31 25.70
C GLU A 576 25.20 21.79 25.76
N ASP A 577 24.67 21.13 26.81
CA ASP A 577 24.70 19.68 26.95
C ASP A 577 23.95 18.98 25.80
N ILE A 578 22.96 19.62 25.19
CA ILE A 578 22.24 19.11 24.00
C ILE A 578 23.22 19.00 22.84
N VAL A 579 24.03 20.01 22.61
CA VAL A 579 25.03 20.07 21.53
C VAL A 579 26.13 19.02 21.74
N LYS A 580 26.44 18.68 23.00
CA LYS A 580 27.46 17.69 23.36
C LYS A 580 26.98 16.23 23.33
N GLY A 581 25.83 15.96 22.74
CA GLY A 581 25.29 14.59 22.58
C GLY A 581 24.13 14.25 23.50
N GLY A 582 23.55 15.25 24.15
CA GLY A 582 22.32 15.09 24.93
C GLY A 582 22.53 15.14 26.46
N LEU A 583 21.41 15.18 27.16
CA LEU A 583 21.36 15.26 28.62
C LEU A 583 21.39 13.85 29.21
N LYS A 584 22.57 13.26 29.31
CA LYS A 584 22.75 11.88 29.76
C LYS A 584 22.15 11.66 31.15
N GLY A 585 21.31 10.64 31.28
CA GLY A 585 20.70 10.24 32.53
C GLY A 585 19.54 11.12 33.01
N ILE A 586 19.07 12.07 32.23
CA ILE A 586 17.98 12.98 32.62
C ILE A 586 16.69 12.20 32.98
N THR A 587 16.39 11.16 32.27
CA THR A 587 15.18 10.32 32.51
C THR A 587 15.24 9.71 33.92
N LYS A 588 16.40 9.29 34.37
CA LYS A 588 16.60 8.70 35.69
C LYS A 588 16.51 9.71 36.84
N LYS A 589 16.67 10.98 36.57
CA LYS A 589 16.59 12.05 37.58
C LYS A 589 15.14 12.43 37.91
N VAL A 590 14.20 12.03 37.09
CA VAL A 590 12.79 12.29 37.35
C VAL A 590 12.19 11.17 38.21
N ARG A 591 11.80 11.53 39.46
CA ARG A 591 11.24 10.59 40.42
C ARG A 591 9.72 10.51 40.38
N ASP A 592 9.07 11.65 40.18
CA ASP A 592 7.61 11.78 40.06
C ASP A 592 7.28 12.54 38.79
N GLY A 593 7.07 11.77 37.69
CA GLY A 593 6.75 12.32 36.38
C GLY A 593 5.45 13.10 36.35
N LYS A 594 4.44 12.66 37.08
CA LYS A 594 3.13 13.30 37.13
C LYS A 594 3.21 14.69 37.74
N LYS A 595 3.88 14.81 38.89
CA LYS A 595 4.04 16.09 39.58
C LYS A 595 4.85 17.07 38.75
N LEU A 596 5.95 16.59 38.15
CA LEU A 596 6.80 17.42 37.29
C LEU A 596 6.03 17.90 36.02
N ALA A 597 5.23 17.06 35.41
CA ALA A 597 4.39 17.41 34.28
C ALA A 597 3.40 18.54 34.64
N GLU A 598 2.75 18.44 35.82
CA GLU A 598 1.86 19.47 36.32
C GLU A 598 2.59 20.81 36.56
N GLU A 599 3.77 20.78 37.14
CA GLU A 599 4.62 21.96 37.38
C GLU A 599 5.05 22.64 36.08
N LEU A 600 5.29 21.84 35.01
CA LEU A 600 5.68 22.34 33.70
C LEU A 600 4.51 22.75 32.82
N GLY A 601 3.27 22.41 33.20
CA GLY A 601 2.09 22.70 32.43
C GLY A 601 1.94 21.84 31.17
N VAL A 602 2.47 20.62 31.18
CA VAL A 602 2.38 19.64 30.10
C VAL A 602 1.80 18.33 30.59
N GLY A 603 1.35 17.46 29.66
CA GLY A 603 0.90 16.12 30.03
C GLY A 603 2.06 15.17 30.30
N GLU A 604 1.79 14.06 30.98
CA GLU A 604 2.80 13.04 31.30
C GLU A 604 3.46 12.44 30.06
N ILE A 605 2.67 12.17 29.01
CA ILE A 605 3.17 11.58 27.75
C ILE A 605 4.10 12.57 27.06
N THR A 606 3.70 13.83 27.00
CA THR A 606 4.53 14.90 26.42
C THR A 606 5.84 15.07 27.19
N LEU A 607 5.79 15.05 28.51
CA LEU A 607 6.99 15.11 29.34
C LEU A 607 7.93 13.93 29.08
N GLU A 608 7.40 12.73 28.97
CA GLU A 608 8.19 11.52 28.67
C GLU A 608 8.88 11.64 27.32
N ASP A 609 8.15 12.13 26.29
CA ASP A 609 8.72 12.36 24.96
C ASP A 609 9.83 13.41 24.99
N ILE A 610 9.64 14.51 25.71
CA ILE A 610 10.65 15.56 25.86
C ILE A 610 11.91 15.00 26.53
N LEU A 611 11.74 14.22 27.59
CA LEU A 611 12.87 13.61 28.31
C LEU A 611 13.67 12.66 27.42
N LYS A 612 13.01 11.80 26.67
CA LYS A 612 13.65 10.88 25.73
C LYS A 612 14.41 11.63 24.64
N GLU A 613 13.82 12.67 24.11
CA GLU A 613 14.43 13.48 23.04
C GLU A 613 15.64 14.26 23.56
N LEU A 614 15.57 14.83 24.75
CA LEU A 614 16.68 15.56 25.37
C LEU A 614 17.84 14.63 25.77
N GLU A 615 17.55 13.40 26.19
CA GLU A 615 18.58 12.42 26.53
C GLU A 615 19.40 11.99 25.32
N LYS A 616 18.73 11.76 24.18
CA LYS A 616 19.37 11.40 22.91
C LYS A 616 18.75 12.25 21.77
N PRO A 617 19.24 13.47 21.58
CA PRO A 617 18.69 14.37 20.58
C PRO A 617 18.85 13.84 19.16
N ALA A 618 17.82 14.04 18.35
CA ALA A 618 17.82 13.72 16.92
C ALA A 618 18.18 12.25 16.62
N ARG A 619 17.74 11.32 17.47
CA ARG A 619 17.94 9.89 17.24
C ARG A 619 17.33 9.49 15.90
N ASP A 620 18.17 8.91 15.04
CA ASP A 620 17.73 8.40 13.76
C ASP A 620 17.20 6.96 13.91
N PRO A 621 15.92 6.70 13.65
CA PRO A 621 15.37 5.34 13.79
C PRO A 621 16.01 4.33 12.83
N ARG A 622 16.68 4.80 11.77
CA ARG A 622 17.41 3.94 10.82
C ARG A 622 18.67 3.31 11.44
N ASP A 623 19.22 3.87 12.50
CA ASP A 623 20.44 3.34 13.14
C ASP A 623 20.22 1.94 13.76
N GLU A 624 18.98 1.59 14.07
CA GLU A 624 18.60 0.29 14.62
C GLU A 624 18.27 -0.75 13.55
N MET A 625 18.22 -0.34 12.29
CA MET A 625 17.91 -1.23 11.17
C MET A 625 19.15 -1.98 10.69
N PRO A 626 19.00 -3.18 10.09
CA PRO A 626 20.13 -3.93 9.56
C PRO A 626 20.87 -3.16 8.47
N LYS A 627 22.20 -3.12 8.56
CA LYS A 627 23.05 -2.49 7.56
C LYS A 627 23.22 -3.39 6.32
N PRO A 628 23.37 -2.81 5.11
CA PRO A 628 23.67 -3.60 3.91
C PRO A 628 24.97 -4.41 4.07
N ILE A 629 25.00 -5.59 3.46
CA ILE A 629 26.20 -6.44 3.44
C ILE A 629 27.18 -5.89 2.40
N LEU A 630 28.37 -5.51 2.86
CA LEU A 630 29.45 -5.07 1.99
C LEU A 630 30.28 -6.27 1.56
N ARG A 631 30.62 -6.35 0.27
CA ARG A 631 31.26 -7.54 -0.33
C ARG A 631 32.64 -7.23 -0.91
N SER A 632 33.46 -8.23 -0.98
CA SER A 632 34.77 -8.20 -1.65
C SER A 632 34.95 -9.34 -2.67
N ASP A 633 34.01 -10.27 -2.73
CA ASP A 633 34.03 -11.43 -3.62
C ASP A 633 32.63 -11.75 -4.16
N VAL A 634 32.54 -12.62 -5.15
CA VAL A 634 31.31 -13.09 -5.75
C VAL A 634 31.16 -14.58 -5.62
N LEU A 635 29.92 -15.03 -5.34
CA LEU A 635 29.51 -16.42 -5.35
C LEU A 635 28.60 -16.67 -6.56
N GLU A 636 28.83 -17.74 -7.31
CA GLU A 636 27.99 -18.11 -8.44
C GLU A 636 26.98 -19.19 -8.05
N MET A 637 25.85 -19.24 -8.79
CA MET A 637 24.80 -20.25 -8.58
C MET A 637 25.32 -21.68 -8.64
N LYS A 638 26.26 -21.95 -9.57
CA LYS A 638 26.90 -23.27 -9.72
C LYS A 638 27.74 -23.71 -8.50
N ASP A 639 28.17 -22.75 -7.69
CA ASP A 639 28.99 -23.00 -6.50
C ASP A 639 28.12 -23.35 -5.29
N LEU A 640 26.81 -23.16 -5.38
CA LEU A 640 25.88 -23.47 -4.31
C LEU A 640 25.67 -24.98 -4.18
N LYS A 641 25.78 -25.49 -2.97
CA LYS A 641 25.53 -26.88 -2.63
C LYS A 641 24.47 -26.97 -1.54
N SER A 642 23.61 -27.96 -1.62
CA SER A 642 22.63 -28.25 -0.57
C SER A 642 23.33 -28.38 0.77
N GLY A 643 22.81 -27.74 1.79
CA GLY A 643 23.37 -27.70 3.13
C GLY A 643 24.30 -26.54 3.43
N MET A 644 24.70 -25.72 2.43
CA MET A 644 25.50 -24.53 2.66
C MET A 644 24.72 -23.51 3.49
N ILE A 645 25.36 -22.91 4.47
CA ILE A 645 24.82 -21.84 5.31
C ILE A 645 25.44 -20.53 4.84
N LEU A 646 24.59 -19.58 4.48
CA LEU A 646 25.00 -18.28 3.94
C LEU A 646 24.26 -17.15 4.64
N LYS A 647 24.88 -15.98 4.70
CA LYS A 647 24.19 -14.75 5.08
C LYS A 647 23.59 -14.11 3.84
N GLY A 648 22.37 -13.63 3.96
CA GLY A 648 21.68 -12.96 2.89
C GLY A 648 20.88 -11.77 3.39
N THR A 649 20.48 -10.91 2.45
CA THR A 649 19.65 -9.76 2.72
C THR A 649 18.25 -10.00 2.16
N VAL A 650 17.23 -9.79 2.95
CA VAL A 650 15.83 -9.89 2.52
C VAL A 650 15.54 -8.78 1.51
N ARG A 651 15.18 -9.16 0.29
CA ARG A 651 14.87 -8.21 -0.79
C ARG A 651 13.39 -7.92 -0.94
N ASN A 652 12.56 -8.95 -0.76
CA ASN A 652 11.12 -8.81 -0.90
C ASN A 652 10.41 -9.79 -0.01
N VAL A 653 9.27 -9.38 0.51
CA VAL A 653 8.39 -10.19 1.35
C VAL A 653 7.05 -10.30 0.65
N ILE A 654 6.62 -11.52 0.35
CA ILE A 654 5.36 -11.81 -0.32
C ILE A 654 4.53 -12.77 0.55
N ASP A 655 3.26 -12.98 0.21
CA ASP A 655 2.35 -13.78 1.04
C ASP A 655 2.84 -15.21 1.33
N PHE A 656 3.49 -15.84 0.36
CA PHE A 656 3.92 -17.23 0.48
C PHE A 656 5.40 -17.41 0.82
N GLY A 657 6.16 -16.34 1.00
CA GLY A 657 7.56 -16.46 1.35
C GLY A 657 8.37 -15.19 1.25
N VAL A 658 9.67 -15.36 1.24
CA VAL A 658 10.64 -14.26 1.30
C VAL A 658 11.72 -14.50 0.24
N PHE A 659 12.02 -13.48 -0.55
CA PHE A 659 13.15 -13.47 -1.46
C PHE A 659 14.39 -12.90 -0.77
N VAL A 660 15.47 -13.68 -0.81
CA VAL A 660 16.72 -13.35 -0.13
C VAL A 660 17.88 -13.31 -1.13
N ASP A 661 18.62 -12.20 -1.14
CA ASP A 661 19.86 -12.07 -1.89
C ASP A 661 21.01 -12.71 -1.09
N ILE A 662 21.52 -13.83 -1.56
CA ILE A 662 22.62 -14.58 -0.95
C ILE A 662 23.97 -14.37 -1.64
N GLY A 663 24.06 -13.36 -2.54
CA GLY A 663 25.30 -13.04 -3.24
C GLY A 663 25.48 -13.68 -4.59
N VAL A 664 24.47 -14.36 -5.10
CA VAL A 664 24.39 -14.85 -6.48
C VAL A 664 23.39 -14.02 -7.26
N HIS A 665 23.37 -14.11 -8.59
CA HIS A 665 22.51 -13.28 -9.45
C HIS A 665 21.04 -13.68 -9.46
N GLN A 666 20.64 -14.61 -8.63
CA GLN A 666 19.28 -15.06 -8.48
C GLN A 666 18.91 -15.04 -7.00
N ASP A 667 17.84 -14.36 -6.64
CA ASP A 667 17.35 -14.39 -5.28
C ASP A 667 16.84 -15.80 -4.93
N GLY A 668 17.15 -16.25 -3.73
CA GLY A 668 16.61 -17.49 -3.22
C GLY A 668 15.27 -17.26 -2.53
N LEU A 669 14.39 -18.25 -2.59
CA LEU A 669 13.09 -18.22 -1.94
C LEU A 669 13.13 -19.03 -0.64
N VAL A 670 12.74 -18.36 0.46
CA VAL A 670 12.40 -19.02 1.72
C VAL A 670 10.87 -19.09 1.76
N HIS A 671 10.31 -20.29 1.54
CA HIS A 671 8.87 -20.48 1.63
C HIS A 671 8.39 -20.19 3.05
N ILE A 672 7.14 -19.74 3.22
CA ILE A 672 6.57 -19.40 4.53
C ILE A 672 6.71 -20.53 5.55
N SER A 673 6.62 -21.79 5.12
CA SER A 673 6.81 -22.97 5.97
C SER A 673 8.26 -23.16 6.44
N GLN A 674 9.24 -22.48 5.86
CA GLN A 674 10.67 -22.58 6.14
C GLN A 674 11.24 -21.40 6.92
N LEU A 675 10.40 -20.45 7.35
CA LEU A 675 10.85 -19.27 8.06
C LEU A 675 11.23 -19.55 9.51
N THR A 676 10.41 -20.31 10.22
CA THR A 676 10.66 -20.67 11.62
C THR A 676 9.89 -21.94 12.00
N ASP A 677 10.43 -22.72 12.92
CA ASP A 677 9.78 -23.87 13.55
C ASP A 677 9.20 -23.54 14.93
N LYS A 678 9.41 -22.31 15.40
CA LYS A 678 9.00 -21.88 16.76
C LYS A 678 7.53 -21.52 16.88
N LYS A 679 6.88 -21.14 15.78
CA LYS A 679 5.48 -20.74 15.75
C LYS A 679 4.87 -20.95 14.36
N PHE A 680 3.54 -21.02 14.33
CA PHE A 680 2.81 -20.95 13.05
C PHE A 680 2.85 -19.51 12.52
N VAL A 681 3.25 -19.36 11.25
CA VAL A 681 3.38 -18.04 10.60
C VAL A 681 2.22 -17.84 9.63
N LYS A 682 1.40 -16.82 9.85
CA LYS A 682 0.32 -16.43 8.96
C LYS A 682 0.81 -15.59 7.78
N HIS A 683 1.76 -14.71 8.05
CA HIS A 683 2.38 -13.87 7.03
C HIS A 683 3.87 -13.72 7.31
N PRO A 684 4.74 -13.78 6.27
CA PRO A 684 6.20 -13.69 6.46
C PRO A 684 6.69 -12.44 7.19
N LEU A 685 5.96 -11.32 7.12
CA LEU A 685 6.30 -10.10 7.86
C LEU A 685 6.28 -10.26 9.38
N GLU A 686 5.67 -11.33 9.90
CA GLU A 686 5.75 -11.67 11.33
C GLU A 686 7.16 -12.10 11.77
N VAL A 687 7.99 -12.49 10.83
CA VAL A 687 9.33 -13.05 11.09
C VAL A 687 10.43 -12.14 10.57
N VAL A 688 10.30 -11.61 9.36
CA VAL A 688 11.34 -10.82 8.69
C VAL A 688 10.76 -9.61 7.97
N SER A 689 11.62 -8.62 7.74
CA SER A 689 11.33 -7.41 6.98
C SER A 689 12.36 -7.21 5.87
N VAL A 690 12.00 -6.44 4.85
CA VAL A 690 12.94 -6.07 3.76
C VAL A 690 14.16 -5.36 4.37
N GLY A 691 15.34 -5.76 3.92
CA GLY A 691 16.61 -5.24 4.42
C GLY A 691 17.21 -6.04 5.59
N ASP A 692 16.46 -6.95 6.20
CA ASP A 692 17.00 -7.81 7.25
C ASP A 692 18.14 -8.68 6.72
N VAL A 693 19.19 -8.82 7.53
CA VAL A 693 20.27 -9.79 7.28
C VAL A 693 19.93 -11.08 8.01
N VAL A 694 19.81 -12.16 7.25
CA VAL A 694 19.38 -13.47 7.77
C VAL A 694 20.38 -14.55 7.42
N GLU A 695 20.50 -15.56 8.28
CA GLU A 695 21.22 -16.78 7.93
C GLU A 695 20.25 -17.78 7.29
N VAL A 696 20.64 -18.31 6.14
CA VAL A 696 19.85 -19.26 5.39
C VAL A 696 20.69 -20.47 5.00
N LYS A 697 20.02 -21.62 4.88
CA LYS A 697 20.61 -22.87 4.39
C LYS A 697 20.05 -23.17 3.02
N VAL A 698 20.91 -23.51 2.08
CA VAL A 698 20.51 -23.94 0.73
C VAL A 698 19.86 -25.31 0.83
N MET A 699 18.61 -25.43 0.38
CA MET A 699 17.87 -26.69 0.30
C MET A 699 18.08 -27.37 -1.04
N SER A 700 17.88 -26.62 -2.12
CA SER A 700 18.03 -27.09 -3.48
C SER A 700 18.36 -25.97 -4.45
N VAL A 701 19.03 -26.30 -5.53
CA VAL A 701 19.36 -25.39 -6.62
C VAL A 701 18.97 -26.04 -7.95
N ASP A 702 18.14 -25.35 -8.71
CA ASP A 702 17.77 -25.74 -10.08
C ASP A 702 18.43 -24.75 -11.05
N LEU A 703 19.55 -25.16 -11.63
CA LEU A 703 20.32 -24.30 -12.55
C LEU A 703 19.57 -23.99 -13.85
N ASP A 704 18.75 -24.92 -14.33
CA ASP A 704 18.00 -24.77 -15.58
C ASP A 704 16.85 -23.77 -15.42
N LYS A 705 16.12 -23.86 -14.32
CA LYS A 705 15.02 -22.95 -13.99
C LYS A 705 15.45 -21.69 -13.24
N LYS A 706 16.73 -21.61 -12.87
CA LYS A 706 17.30 -20.52 -12.07
C LYS A 706 16.53 -20.30 -10.76
N ARG A 707 16.26 -21.39 -10.04
CA ARG A 707 15.55 -21.37 -8.76
C ARG A 707 16.45 -21.88 -7.63
N ILE A 708 16.42 -21.16 -6.52
CA ILE A 708 17.13 -21.51 -5.30
C ILE A 708 16.11 -21.59 -4.18
N GLN A 709 16.05 -22.73 -3.52
CA GLN A 709 15.20 -22.90 -2.34
C GLN A 709 16.05 -22.84 -1.08
N LEU A 710 15.63 -22.01 -0.15
CA LEU A 710 16.32 -21.75 1.09
C LEU A 710 15.45 -22.08 2.30
N THR A 711 16.09 -22.31 3.43
CA THR A 711 15.41 -22.42 4.73
C THR A 711 16.12 -21.60 5.78
N MET A 712 15.33 -21.02 6.68
CA MET A 712 15.82 -20.35 7.88
C MET A 712 15.80 -21.29 9.10
N LYS A 713 15.36 -22.53 8.91
CA LYS A 713 15.40 -23.59 9.93
C LYS A 713 16.79 -24.26 9.88
N LEU A 714 17.72 -23.76 10.67
CA LEU A 714 19.11 -24.19 10.68
C LEU A 714 19.31 -25.43 11.63
#